data_ec762ea5ff924169efe9438653c27ac8
#
_entry.id   ec762ea5ff924169efe9438653c27ac8
#
_cell.length_a   1.000
_cell.length_b   1.000
_cell.length_c   1.000
_cell.angle_alpha   90.00
_cell.angle_beta   90.00
_cell.angle_gamma   90.00
#
_symmetry.space_group_name_H-M   'P 1'
#
loop_
_entity.id
_entity.type
_entity.pdbx_description
1 polymer ?
#
loop_
_entity_poly.entity_id
_entity_poly.type
_entity_poly.pdbx_seq_one_letter_code
_entity_poly.pdbx_strand_id
1 'polypeptide(L)'
;MAPGNARLLRVLGEFDVFNKMLAASLLAATACLSLVMPAGSAEPAATPVATSEAPVLPAAPARREMTTQDIEAFLDGLMPLQIEQSDIAGAVVAVVKDGQLLFSKGYGYADFENRVPVSPEFTLFRTGSVTKLFTWTAVMQLVEQGKADLDADVNTYLDFKIPQTHGMPVTLRNLLTHRGGFQETLKNLGAQNRGTVDLGAYVRENIPDQIFAPGSTPSYSNYGASLAGYVVERISGVPFDQYVEDNIFKPLGMTQSTLRTPLPKAFEAHMSKGYVLASGGAKEFEVVNGYPAGSQSASALAMTRFMLAFLANGELDGQRILKPETVAQMLNTVTAYDPRQNGIALGFYEETRNGVRIVGHGGDTIYFHSDLHLVPGENLGFFVSYNSAGKAPTPPRSPLWAKFMDRYYPVSDTNALPAKDAVKGLTAADVEGSYLSSRRADTSLLRLLTELGQPTVTPREDGSITVDAFTTLSGQPRVFHPAGDGLFLEKHGQGKLVFTQGEDGVMRMLSSAAGVQVFERAPPMRNAMFLLLGLGVSLGIVILNIVGIPVSALVRRHYGVDQDWETTPRLLRVATLLVSIAMLFFIGGTAGFLISIVSESPWSLDSSADASLAFMQKVGWAASAGVLLVAAHAYFAWISPQRGFLGRLKETAVLLSLVWLVWFAWTMNMFDAALKA
;
A
#
# COMPACT_ATOMS: atom_id res chain seq x y z
N MET A 1 -48.88 5.14 5.04
CA MET A 1 -48.12 3.93 5.45
C MET A 1 -47.68 4.10 6.89
N ALA A 2 -47.98 3.13 7.76
CA ALA A 2 -47.86 3.26 9.19
C ALA A 2 -46.40 3.23 9.67
N PRO A 3 -46.02 3.94 10.76
CA PRO A 3 -44.62 4.07 11.24
C PRO A 3 -43.97 2.78 11.77
N GLY A 4 -44.70 1.65 11.75
CA GLY A 4 -44.17 0.35 12.22
C GLY A 4 -43.22 -0.36 11.25
N ASN A 5 -43.35 -0.12 9.93
CA ASN A 5 -42.54 -0.84 8.94
C ASN A 5 -41.09 -0.35 8.81
N ALA A 6 -40.80 0.91 9.16
CA ALA A 6 -39.46 1.46 9.12
C ALA A 6 -38.55 0.89 10.24
N ARG A 7 -39.12 0.54 11.40
CA ARG A 7 -38.38 -0.10 12.50
C ARG A 7 -38.07 -1.58 12.20
N LEU A 8 -39.00 -2.28 11.54
CA LEU A 8 -38.80 -3.70 11.18
C LEU A 8 -37.73 -3.84 10.09
N LEU A 9 -37.69 -2.94 9.10
CA LEU A 9 -36.68 -2.92 8.04
C LEU A 9 -35.29 -2.55 8.58
N ARG A 10 -35.21 -1.70 9.59
CA ARG A 10 -33.94 -1.38 10.27
C ARG A 10 -33.40 -2.58 11.06
N VAL A 11 -34.26 -3.29 11.79
CA VAL A 11 -33.88 -4.51 12.52
C VAL A 11 -33.50 -5.64 11.57
N LEU A 12 -34.18 -5.78 10.43
CA LEU A 12 -33.83 -6.78 9.41
C LEU A 12 -32.52 -6.44 8.68
N GLY A 13 -32.23 -5.16 8.48
CA GLY A 13 -30.92 -4.71 7.96
C GLY A 13 -29.77 -5.00 8.93
N GLU A 14 -29.99 -4.79 10.23
CA GLU A 14 -29.01 -5.13 11.27
C GLU A 14 -28.77 -6.66 11.38
N PHE A 15 -29.79 -7.48 11.15
CA PHE A 15 -29.66 -8.94 11.10
C PHE A 15 -28.90 -9.42 9.85
N ASP A 16 -29.02 -8.75 8.70
CA ASP A 16 -28.27 -9.08 7.49
C ASP A 16 -26.78 -8.75 7.64
N VAL A 17 -26.45 -7.61 8.24
CA VAL A 17 -25.07 -7.24 8.61
C VAL A 17 -24.49 -8.23 9.62
N PHE A 18 -25.27 -8.61 10.66
CA PHE A 18 -24.85 -9.59 11.65
C PHE A 18 -24.56 -10.96 11.03
N ASN A 19 -25.42 -11.43 10.12
CA ASN A 19 -25.23 -12.71 9.41
C ASN A 19 -24.03 -12.68 8.46
N LYS A 20 -23.79 -11.56 7.77
CA LYS A 20 -22.61 -11.37 6.94
C LYS A 20 -21.33 -11.31 7.77
N MET A 21 -21.36 -10.65 8.92
CA MET A 21 -20.24 -10.61 9.87
C MET A 21 -19.94 -12.00 10.47
N LEU A 22 -20.97 -12.78 10.81
CA LEU A 22 -20.83 -14.14 11.31
C LEU A 22 -20.26 -15.07 10.23
N ALA A 23 -20.74 -14.94 8.98
CA ALA A 23 -20.24 -15.71 7.85
C ALA A 23 -18.80 -15.32 7.51
N ALA A 24 -18.43 -14.03 7.56
CA ALA A 24 -17.07 -13.56 7.37
C ALA A 24 -16.12 -14.05 8.48
N SER A 25 -16.61 -14.10 9.73
CA SER A 25 -15.84 -14.62 10.87
C SER A 25 -15.55 -16.12 10.72
N LEU A 26 -16.53 -16.89 10.23
CA LEU A 26 -16.38 -18.33 9.94
C LEU A 26 -15.48 -18.57 8.73
N LEU A 27 -15.57 -17.74 7.67
CA LEU A 27 -14.71 -17.78 6.50
C LEU A 27 -13.26 -17.40 6.83
N ALA A 28 -13.05 -16.36 7.64
CA ALA A 28 -11.71 -15.96 8.09
C ALA A 28 -11.05 -17.07 8.94
N ALA A 29 -11.81 -17.73 9.82
CA ALA A 29 -11.32 -18.86 10.59
C ALA A 29 -10.96 -20.06 9.70
N THR A 30 -11.74 -20.31 8.63
CA THR A 30 -11.47 -21.40 7.66
C THR A 30 -10.30 -21.05 6.73
N ALA A 31 -10.16 -19.77 6.33
CA ALA A 31 -9.03 -19.29 5.53
C ALA A 31 -7.71 -19.36 6.28
N CYS A 32 -7.69 -19.05 7.58
CA CYS A 32 -6.51 -19.26 8.43
C CYS A 32 -6.09 -20.72 8.54
N LEU A 33 -7.05 -21.66 8.50
CA LEU A 33 -6.73 -23.10 8.52
C LEU A 33 -6.21 -23.63 7.18
N SER A 34 -6.63 -23.04 6.06
CA SER A 34 -6.17 -23.46 4.71
C SER A 34 -4.81 -22.89 4.31
N LEU A 35 -4.32 -21.83 4.99
CA LEU A 35 -2.99 -21.23 4.76
C LEU A 35 -1.83 -21.99 5.44
N VAL A 36 -2.11 -23.01 6.26
CA VAL A 36 -1.10 -23.76 7.03
C VAL A 36 -0.58 -25.04 6.32
N MET A 37 -1.06 -25.34 5.13
CA MET A 37 -0.55 -26.49 4.38
C MET A 37 0.44 -26.02 3.31
N PRO A 38 1.75 -26.36 3.39
CA PRO A 38 2.65 -26.13 2.29
C PRO A 38 2.25 -27.05 1.14
N ALA A 39 1.95 -26.46 -0.01
CA ALA A 39 1.80 -27.19 -1.25
C ALA A 39 3.19 -27.75 -1.63
N GLY A 40 3.42 -29.01 -1.37
CA GLY A 40 4.58 -29.74 -1.84
C GLY A 40 4.53 -29.83 -3.36
N SER A 41 5.23 -28.93 -4.06
CA SER A 41 5.51 -29.06 -5.48
C SER A 41 6.68 -30.03 -5.66
N ALA A 42 6.40 -31.23 -6.17
CA ALA A 42 7.43 -32.15 -6.64
C ALA A 42 8.13 -31.50 -7.85
N GLU A 43 9.40 -31.19 -7.71
CA GLU A 43 10.27 -30.70 -8.78
C GLU A 43 10.58 -31.88 -9.75
N PRO A 44 10.49 -31.67 -11.08
CA PRO A 44 10.98 -32.68 -12.03
C PRO A 44 12.50 -32.73 -12.01
N ALA A 45 13.09 -33.90 -11.90
CA ALA A 45 14.51 -34.12 -11.88
C ALA A 45 15.23 -33.50 -13.08
N ALA A 46 16.20 -32.64 -12.82
CA ALA A 46 17.02 -31.99 -13.84
C ALA A 46 17.99 -32.99 -14.47
N THR A 47 17.93 -33.13 -15.78
CA THR A 47 18.94 -33.83 -16.58
C THR A 47 20.24 -33.03 -16.59
N PRO A 48 21.44 -33.66 -16.44
CA PRO A 48 22.69 -32.90 -16.45
C PRO A 48 22.97 -32.31 -17.84
N VAL A 49 23.08 -30.99 -17.91
CA VAL A 49 23.49 -30.27 -19.12
C VAL A 49 25.00 -30.21 -19.16
N ALA A 50 25.57 -30.59 -20.31
CA ALA A 50 26.99 -30.54 -20.60
C ALA A 50 27.54 -29.11 -20.44
N THR A 51 28.77 -29.04 -19.91
CA THR A 51 29.53 -27.77 -19.76
C THR A 51 29.77 -27.17 -21.15
N SER A 52 29.03 -26.08 -21.43
CA SER A 52 29.24 -25.20 -22.59
C SER A 52 30.25 -24.10 -22.19
N GLU A 53 31.19 -23.80 -23.09
CA GLU A 53 32.04 -22.62 -22.99
C GLU A 53 31.20 -21.37 -22.71
N ALA A 54 31.72 -20.46 -21.89
CA ALA A 54 31.03 -19.23 -21.55
C ALA A 54 30.58 -18.49 -22.81
N PRO A 55 29.29 -18.20 -22.98
CA PRO A 55 28.81 -17.54 -24.19
C PRO A 55 29.41 -16.14 -24.26
N VAL A 56 30.03 -15.84 -25.41
CA VAL A 56 30.39 -14.45 -25.74
C VAL A 56 29.09 -13.67 -25.78
N LEU A 57 28.92 -12.75 -24.80
CA LEU A 57 27.73 -11.92 -24.72
C LEU A 57 27.59 -11.09 -26.01
N PRO A 58 26.45 -11.09 -26.66
CA PRO A 58 26.23 -10.27 -27.84
C PRO A 58 26.38 -8.79 -27.46
N ALA A 59 26.98 -7.99 -28.36
CA ALA A 59 27.05 -6.54 -28.20
C ALA A 59 25.63 -5.98 -27.98
N ALA A 60 25.53 -4.90 -27.19
CA ALA A 60 24.25 -4.23 -26.97
C ALA A 60 23.57 -3.94 -28.34
N PRO A 61 22.28 -4.21 -28.50
CA PRO A 61 21.58 -3.81 -29.71
C PRO A 61 21.71 -2.29 -29.89
N ALA A 62 21.85 -1.85 -31.14
CA ALA A 62 21.90 -0.42 -31.43
C ALA A 62 20.63 0.27 -30.93
N ARG A 63 20.75 1.48 -30.37
CA ARG A 63 19.59 2.32 -30.01
C ARG A 63 18.71 2.51 -31.25
N ARG A 64 17.42 2.30 -31.09
CA ARG A 64 16.45 2.63 -32.12
C ARG A 64 16.17 4.13 -32.08
N GLU A 65 15.97 4.70 -33.26
CA GLU A 65 15.48 6.07 -33.39
C GLU A 65 14.03 6.15 -32.82
N MET A 66 13.79 7.14 -32.00
CA MET A 66 12.49 7.34 -31.37
C MET A 66 11.64 8.24 -32.29
N THR A 67 10.91 7.65 -33.19
CA THR A 67 9.99 8.35 -34.10
C THR A 67 8.54 8.10 -33.71
N THR A 68 7.63 9.01 -34.08
CA THR A 68 6.18 8.83 -33.85
C THR A 68 5.71 7.48 -34.42
N GLN A 69 6.14 7.13 -35.65
CA GLN A 69 5.75 5.88 -36.29
C GLN A 69 6.26 4.64 -35.55
N ASP A 70 7.51 4.65 -35.04
CA ASP A 70 8.07 3.50 -34.34
C ASP A 70 7.42 3.34 -32.94
N ILE A 71 7.11 4.46 -32.25
CA ILE A 71 6.37 4.45 -30.99
C ILE A 71 4.95 3.92 -31.20
N GLU A 72 4.26 4.40 -32.24
CA GLU A 72 2.90 3.94 -32.54
C GLU A 72 2.87 2.44 -32.83
N ALA A 73 3.74 1.97 -33.72
CA ALA A 73 3.82 0.54 -34.04
C ALA A 73 4.13 -0.32 -32.83
N PHE A 74 5.01 0.14 -31.94
CA PHE A 74 5.33 -0.55 -30.70
C PHE A 74 4.15 -0.60 -29.72
N LEU A 75 3.51 0.53 -29.49
CA LEU A 75 2.40 0.60 -28.54
C LEU A 75 1.14 -0.06 -29.08
N ASP A 76 0.86 0.02 -30.37
CA ASP A 76 -0.28 -0.66 -31.02
C ASP A 76 -0.14 -2.18 -30.99
N GLY A 77 1.09 -2.70 -30.98
CA GLY A 77 1.36 -4.12 -30.78
C GLY A 77 1.24 -4.59 -29.33
N LEU A 78 1.37 -3.68 -28.36
CA LEU A 78 1.45 -4.05 -26.94
C LEU A 78 0.16 -3.70 -26.17
N MET A 79 -0.34 -2.46 -26.33
CA MET A 79 -1.42 -1.93 -25.48
C MET A 79 -2.75 -2.68 -25.63
N PRO A 80 -3.23 -3.04 -26.84
CA PRO A 80 -4.49 -3.78 -26.96
C PRO A 80 -4.43 -5.14 -26.25
N LEU A 81 -3.32 -5.87 -26.40
CA LEU A 81 -3.12 -7.16 -25.76
C LEU A 81 -3.08 -7.01 -24.23
N GLN A 82 -2.37 -6.00 -23.73
CA GLN A 82 -2.27 -5.73 -22.29
C GLN A 82 -3.64 -5.38 -21.67
N ILE A 83 -4.44 -4.55 -22.35
CA ILE A 83 -5.79 -4.15 -21.94
C ILE A 83 -6.71 -5.38 -21.89
N GLU A 84 -6.71 -6.20 -22.93
CA GLU A 84 -7.56 -7.40 -23.01
C GLU A 84 -7.17 -8.44 -21.94
N GLN A 85 -5.89 -8.78 -21.86
CA GLN A 85 -5.41 -9.80 -20.89
C GLN A 85 -5.62 -9.38 -19.43
N SER A 86 -5.52 -8.09 -19.13
CA SER A 86 -5.66 -7.57 -17.78
C SER A 86 -7.09 -7.14 -17.43
N ASP A 87 -8.06 -7.27 -18.35
CA ASP A 87 -9.44 -6.86 -18.14
C ASP A 87 -9.57 -5.37 -17.77
N ILE A 88 -8.92 -4.52 -18.57
CA ILE A 88 -8.82 -3.07 -18.40
C ILE A 88 -9.73 -2.39 -19.42
N ALA A 89 -10.49 -1.36 -19.01
CA ALA A 89 -11.41 -0.65 -19.89
C ALA A 89 -10.68 0.28 -20.86
N GLY A 90 -9.69 1.03 -20.39
CA GLY A 90 -8.95 1.95 -21.24
C GLY A 90 -7.66 2.47 -20.62
N ALA A 91 -6.83 3.04 -21.49
CA ALA A 91 -5.57 3.65 -21.12
C ALA A 91 -5.21 4.80 -22.06
N VAL A 92 -4.31 5.67 -21.61
CA VAL A 92 -3.74 6.75 -22.42
C VAL A 92 -2.23 6.78 -22.26
N VAL A 93 -1.51 7.01 -23.35
CA VAL A 93 -0.05 7.19 -23.33
C VAL A 93 0.30 8.50 -24.02
N ALA A 94 1.28 9.24 -23.47
CA ALA A 94 1.86 10.41 -24.10
C ALA A 94 3.39 10.42 -23.92
N VAL A 95 4.10 10.83 -24.97
CA VAL A 95 5.57 10.94 -25.00
C VAL A 95 5.94 12.32 -25.50
N VAL A 96 6.79 13.01 -24.76
CA VAL A 96 7.41 14.27 -25.17
C VAL A 96 8.91 14.04 -25.36
N LYS A 97 9.49 14.65 -26.39
CA LYS A 97 10.91 14.51 -26.72
C LYS A 97 11.41 15.80 -27.35
N ASP A 98 12.60 16.24 -26.92
CA ASP A 98 13.30 17.39 -27.49
C ASP A 98 12.43 18.67 -27.58
N GLY A 99 11.69 18.92 -26.50
CA GLY A 99 10.88 20.14 -26.32
C GLY A 99 9.52 20.10 -27.03
N GLN A 100 9.07 18.96 -27.55
CA GLN A 100 7.79 18.86 -28.23
C GLN A 100 7.03 17.56 -27.92
N LEU A 101 5.71 17.58 -28.18
CA LEU A 101 4.90 16.36 -28.15
C LEU A 101 5.33 15.46 -29.32
N LEU A 102 5.84 14.28 -29.01
CA LEU A 102 6.23 13.30 -30.01
C LEU A 102 5.11 12.30 -30.33
N PHE A 103 4.35 11.88 -29.32
CA PHE A 103 3.29 10.89 -29.47
C PHE A 103 2.23 11.07 -28.39
N SER A 104 0.95 10.87 -28.74
CA SER A 104 -0.13 10.66 -27.77
C SER A 104 -1.23 9.83 -28.39
N LYS A 105 -1.73 8.82 -27.64
CA LYS A 105 -2.81 7.93 -28.11
C LYS A 105 -3.62 7.37 -26.95
N GLY A 106 -4.94 7.32 -27.13
CA GLY A 106 -5.86 6.59 -26.26
C GLY A 106 -6.06 5.17 -26.76
N TYR A 107 -6.24 4.22 -25.84
CA TYR A 107 -6.51 2.82 -26.09
C TYR A 107 -7.73 2.39 -25.29
N GLY A 108 -8.63 1.61 -25.89
CA GLY A 108 -9.87 1.20 -25.27
C GLY A 108 -10.85 2.35 -25.01
N TYR A 109 -11.56 2.30 -23.89
CA TYR A 109 -12.72 3.15 -23.63
C TYR A 109 -12.59 3.96 -22.33
N ALA A 110 -13.01 5.22 -22.37
CA ALA A 110 -13.24 6.07 -21.21
C ALA A 110 -14.54 5.68 -20.48
N ASP A 111 -15.53 5.20 -21.25
CA ASP A 111 -16.77 4.60 -20.76
C ASP A 111 -16.96 3.29 -21.54
N PHE A 112 -16.73 2.16 -20.86
CA PHE A 112 -16.74 0.84 -21.49
C PHE A 112 -18.13 0.40 -21.89
N GLU A 113 -19.14 0.72 -21.07
CA GLU A 113 -20.54 0.36 -21.31
C GLU A 113 -21.11 1.09 -22.52
N ASN A 114 -20.79 2.38 -22.67
CA ASN A 114 -21.25 3.22 -23.80
C ASN A 114 -20.26 3.26 -24.95
N ARG A 115 -19.14 2.53 -24.86
CA ARG A 115 -18.06 2.46 -25.88
C ARG A 115 -17.53 3.84 -26.27
N VAL A 116 -17.42 4.76 -25.30
CA VAL A 116 -16.80 6.08 -25.53
C VAL A 116 -15.29 5.89 -25.56
N PRO A 117 -14.61 6.14 -26.70
CA PRO A 117 -13.18 5.90 -26.80
C PRO A 117 -12.38 6.86 -25.93
N VAL A 118 -11.19 6.45 -25.51
CA VAL A 118 -10.24 7.33 -24.81
C VAL A 118 -9.68 8.37 -25.77
N SER A 119 -9.82 9.66 -25.44
CA SER A 119 -9.19 10.79 -26.13
C SER A 119 -8.01 11.31 -25.29
N PRO A 120 -6.78 11.37 -25.82
CA PRO A 120 -5.64 11.92 -25.09
C PRO A 120 -5.79 13.43 -24.78
N GLU A 121 -6.61 14.14 -25.56
CA GLU A 121 -6.86 15.58 -25.40
C GLU A 121 -7.92 15.86 -24.34
N PHE A 122 -9.03 15.12 -24.34
CA PHE A 122 -10.20 15.45 -23.54
C PHE A 122 -10.46 14.51 -22.38
N THR A 123 -10.15 13.20 -22.52
CA THR A 123 -10.46 12.23 -21.46
C THR A 123 -9.61 12.49 -20.23
N LEU A 124 -10.27 12.77 -19.12
CA LEU A 124 -9.63 12.95 -17.81
C LEU A 124 -9.43 11.61 -17.11
N PHE A 125 -8.24 11.38 -16.63
CA PHE A 125 -7.87 10.26 -15.77
C PHE A 125 -7.53 10.81 -14.38
N ARG A 126 -7.84 10.04 -13.33
CA ARG A 126 -7.34 10.33 -11.99
C ARG A 126 -5.86 9.97 -11.94
N THR A 127 -4.99 10.96 -11.79
CA THR A 127 -3.54 10.74 -11.82
C THR A 127 -2.99 10.19 -10.50
N GLY A 128 -3.84 10.05 -9.47
CA GLY A 128 -3.43 9.58 -8.15
C GLY A 128 -2.27 10.40 -7.60
N SER A 129 -1.29 9.73 -7.04
CA SER A 129 -0.15 10.38 -6.39
C SER A 129 0.78 11.18 -7.30
N VAL A 130 0.65 11.10 -8.63
CA VAL A 130 1.32 12.05 -9.55
C VAL A 130 0.90 13.51 -9.23
N THR A 131 -0.29 13.70 -8.63
CA THR A 131 -0.74 14.98 -8.04
C THR A 131 0.31 15.64 -7.16
N LYS A 132 1.08 14.85 -6.40
CA LYS A 132 2.09 15.36 -5.46
C LYS A 132 3.16 16.19 -6.16
N LEU A 133 3.45 15.94 -7.44
CA LEU A 133 4.41 16.75 -8.19
C LEU A 133 3.96 18.21 -8.30
N PHE A 134 2.65 18.46 -8.40
CA PHE A 134 2.08 19.82 -8.40
C PHE A 134 2.12 20.42 -7.00
N THR A 135 1.90 19.62 -5.95
CA THR A 135 2.03 20.08 -4.57
C THR A 135 3.45 20.52 -4.25
N TRP A 136 4.42 19.72 -4.65
CA TRP A 136 5.84 20.02 -4.47
C TRP A 136 6.27 21.24 -5.31
N THR A 137 5.78 21.37 -6.53
CA THR A 137 6.01 22.55 -7.36
C THR A 137 5.47 23.81 -6.68
N ALA A 138 4.26 23.77 -6.12
CA ALA A 138 3.67 24.89 -5.39
C ALA A 138 4.48 25.29 -4.14
N VAL A 139 4.95 24.30 -3.37
CA VAL A 139 5.86 24.55 -2.23
C VAL A 139 7.15 25.23 -2.71
N MET A 140 7.75 24.71 -3.79
CA MET A 140 9.02 25.24 -4.30
C MET A 140 8.87 26.64 -4.93
N GLN A 141 7.70 27.00 -5.46
CA GLN A 141 7.39 28.38 -5.86
C GLN A 141 7.43 29.33 -4.66
N LEU A 142 6.89 28.92 -3.51
CA LEU A 142 6.95 29.73 -2.28
C LEU A 142 8.36 29.79 -1.69
N VAL A 143 9.13 28.71 -1.81
CA VAL A 143 10.56 28.71 -1.43
C VAL A 143 11.35 29.66 -2.31
N GLU A 144 11.17 29.61 -3.63
CA GLU A 144 11.81 30.53 -4.59
C GLU A 144 11.48 31.98 -4.35
N GLN A 145 10.26 32.25 -3.86
CA GLN A 145 9.80 33.59 -3.49
C GLN A 145 10.32 34.06 -2.11
N GLY A 146 11.05 33.20 -1.38
CA GLY A 146 11.52 33.50 -0.01
C GLY A 146 10.39 33.52 1.04
N LYS A 147 9.20 33.01 0.71
CA LYS A 147 8.05 32.96 1.62
C LYS A 147 8.02 31.68 2.47
N ALA A 148 8.72 30.65 2.04
CA ALA A 148 8.89 29.40 2.75
C ALA A 148 10.38 29.02 2.79
N ASP A 149 10.78 28.32 3.86
CA ASP A 149 12.10 27.74 4.03
C ASP A 149 11.93 26.22 4.14
N LEU A 150 12.69 25.49 3.33
CA LEU A 150 12.66 24.02 3.31
C LEU A 150 13.01 23.38 4.65
N ASP A 151 13.85 24.05 5.45
CA ASP A 151 14.42 23.52 6.68
C ASP A 151 13.83 24.13 7.96
N ALA A 152 12.90 25.07 7.82
CA ALA A 152 12.15 25.60 8.95
C ALA A 152 11.12 24.59 9.49
N ASP A 153 10.84 24.67 10.79
CA ASP A 153 9.73 23.92 11.42
C ASP A 153 8.40 24.28 10.73
N VAL A 154 7.68 23.29 10.19
CA VAL A 154 6.38 23.49 9.55
C VAL A 154 5.37 24.17 10.47
N ASN A 155 5.51 24.00 11.79
CA ASN A 155 4.70 24.67 12.79
C ASN A 155 4.76 26.22 12.72
N THR A 156 5.74 26.80 12.04
CA THR A 156 5.82 28.25 11.82
C THR A 156 4.78 28.75 10.81
N TYR A 157 4.27 27.86 9.96
CA TYR A 157 3.30 28.15 8.90
C TYR A 157 1.87 27.74 9.27
N LEU A 158 1.71 26.91 10.33
CA LEU A 158 0.43 26.30 10.69
C LEU A 158 -0.31 27.10 11.76
N ASP A 159 -1.64 27.01 11.76
CA ASP A 159 -2.53 27.53 12.80
C ASP A 159 -2.89 26.46 13.88
N PHE A 160 -2.26 25.31 13.78
CA PHE A 160 -2.26 24.24 14.79
C PHE A 160 -0.82 23.71 14.95
N LYS A 161 -0.63 22.66 15.75
CA LYS A 161 0.72 22.12 16.00
C LYS A 161 0.84 20.66 15.61
N ILE A 162 1.87 20.33 14.85
CA ILE A 162 2.36 18.95 14.68
C ILE A 162 3.21 18.63 15.93
N PRO A 163 2.91 17.54 16.64
CA PRO A 163 3.70 17.12 17.80
C PRO A 163 5.16 16.83 17.42
N GLN A 164 6.09 17.22 18.27
CA GLN A 164 7.52 16.89 18.11
C GLN A 164 7.88 15.68 18.97
N THR A 165 7.29 14.53 18.67
CA THR A 165 7.39 13.30 19.49
C THR A 165 8.83 12.85 19.70
N HIS A 166 9.72 13.09 18.74
CA HIS A 166 11.15 12.74 18.82
C HIS A 166 12.05 13.94 19.16
N GLY A 167 11.49 15.05 19.65
CA GLY A 167 12.23 16.26 19.98
C GLY A 167 12.82 17.02 18.76
N MET A 168 12.44 16.64 17.55
CA MET A 168 12.87 17.25 16.31
C MET A 168 11.67 17.80 15.53
N PRO A 169 11.80 18.97 14.88
CA PRO A 169 10.73 19.52 14.05
C PRO A 169 10.57 18.74 12.74
N VAL A 170 9.36 18.71 12.24
CA VAL A 170 9.09 18.33 10.85
C VAL A 170 9.34 19.55 9.98
N THR A 171 10.06 19.38 8.88
CA THR A 171 10.36 20.45 7.91
C THR A 171 9.69 20.18 6.55
N LEU A 172 9.57 21.20 5.69
CA LEU A 172 9.10 21.00 4.33
C LEU A 172 9.98 20.02 3.56
N ARG A 173 11.32 20.06 3.76
CA ARG A 173 12.24 19.07 3.18
C ARG A 173 11.88 17.65 3.61
N ASN A 174 11.54 17.45 4.87
CA ASN A 174 11.11 16.14 5.36
C ASN A 174 9.82 15.69 4.67
N LEU A 175 8.88 16.59 4.39
CA LEU A 175 7.63 16.26 3.69
C LEU A 175 7.91 15.89 2.22
N LEU A 176 8.71 16.70 1.49
CA LEU A 176 9.05 16.48 0.09
C LEU A 176 9.84 15.18 -0.14
N THR A 177 10.58 14.72 0.86
CA THR A 177 11.37 13.49 0.81
C THR A 177 10.73 12.31 1.54
N HIS A 178 9.47 12.45 1.95
CA HIS A 178 8.73 11.44 2.72
C HIS A 178 9.45 10.98 3.99
N ARG A 179 10.12 11.89 4.68
CA ARG A 179 10.85 11.64 5.93
C ARG A 179 10.26 12.42 7.12
N GLY A 180 8.97 12.74 7.07
CA GLY A 180 8.26 13.38 8.20
C GLY A 180 8.09 12.48 9.41
N GLY A 181 8.39 11.18 9.29
CA GLY A 181 8.29 10.21 10.37
C GLY A 181 6.89 9.67 10.63
N PHE A 182 5.88 10.11 9.89
CA PHE A 182 4.49 9.73 10.07
C PHE A 182 4.24 8.27 9.70
N GLN A 183 3.41 7.59 10.50
CA GLN A 183 2.86 6.28 10.15
C GLN A 183 1.85 6.39 9.00
N GLU A 184 1.55 5.23 8.38
CA GLU A 184 0.48 5.16 7.37
C GLU A 184 -0.89 5.34 8.02
N THR A 185 -1.75 6.09 7.34
CA THR A 185 -3.16 6.24 7.72
C THR A 185 -4.04 6.20 6.47
N LEU A 186 -5.19 5.52 6.60
CA LEU A 186 -6.21 5.43 5.56
C LEU A 186 -7.53 6.09 6.00
N LYS A 187 -7.69 6.36 7.31
CA LYS A 187 -8.92 6.95 7.85
C LYS A 187 -9.14 8.35 7.25
N ASN A 188 -10.34 8.58 6.78
CA ASN A 188 -10.76 9.85 6.16
C ASN A 188 -9.91 10.29 4.95
N LEU A 189 -9.01 9.44 4.40
CA LEU A 189 -8.26 9.79 3.19
C LEU A 189 -9.19 9.96 1.99
N GLY A 190 -10.20 9.11 1.87
CA GLY A 190 -11.29 9.24 0.91
C GLY A 190 -12.63 9.52 1.59
N ALA A 191 -13.64 9.87 0.82
CA ALA A 191 -15.00 10.04 1.29
C ALA A 191 -16.00 9.42 0.32
N GLN A 192 -17.01 8.76 0.89
CA GLN A 192 -18.17 8.28 0.12
C GLN A 192 -19.17 9.42 -0.16
N ASN A 193 -19.15 10.48 0.65
CA ASN A 193 -20.03 11.65 0.49
C ASN A 193 -19.36 12.71 -0.37
N ARG A 194 -20.07 13.21 -1.37
CA ARG A 194 -19.64 14.25 -2.33
C ARG A 194 -19.65 15.67 -1.74
N GLY A 195 -19.28 15.82 -0.45
CA GLY A 195 -19.21 17.13 0.21
C GLY A 195 -17.98 17.94 -0.22
N THR A 196 -17.99 19.23 0.12
CA THR A 196 -16.80 20.07 0.01
C THR A 196 -15.76 19.63 1.03
N VAL A 197 -14.53 19.42 0.60
CA VAL A 197 -13.43 19.02 1.47
C VAL A 197 -12.72 20.26 1.99
N ASP A 198 -12.70 20.44 3.31
CA ASP A 198 -11.86 21.45 3.98
C ASP A 198 -10.49 20.83 4.27
N LEU A 199 -9.45 21.31 3.58
CA LEU A 199 -8.09 20.78 3.76
C LEU A 199 -7.55 21.05 5.16
N GLY A 200 -7.84 22.24 5.71
CA GLY A 200 -7.40 22.61 7.06
C GLY A 200 -8.03 21.72 8.13
N ALA A 201 -9.33 21.42 8.02
CA ALA A 201 -9.99 20.48 8.93
C ALA A 201 -9.38 19.07 8.77
N TYR A 202 -9.21 18.57 7.52
CA TYR A 202 -8.63 17.25 7.28
C TYR A 202 -7.26 17.09 7.94
N VAL A 203 -6.32 18.01 7.70
CA VAL A 203 -4.95 17.89 8.25
C VAL A 203 -4.88 18.10 9.75
N ARG A 204 -5.81 18.85 10.34
CA ARG A 204 -5.86 19.08 11.79
C ARG A 204 -6.46 17.89 12.55
N GLU A 205 -7.47 17.26 11.99
CA GLU A 205 -8.22 16.18 12.63
C GLU A 205 -7.58 14.80 12.44
N ASN A 206 -6.70 14.64 11.43
CA ASN A 206 -6.12 13.36 11.05
C ASN A 206 -4.58 13.35 11.16
N ILE A 207 -4.02 13.96 12.22
CA ILE A 207 -2.57 13.95 12.46
C ILE A 207 -2.13 12.53 12.83
N PRO A 208 -1.30 11.84 12.00
CA PRO A 208 -0.80 10.52 12.34
C PRO A 208 0.29 10.59 13.40
N ASP A 209 0.44 9.52 14.17
CA ASP A 209 1.58 9.41 15.08
C ASP A 209 2.90 9.33 14.29
N GLN A 210 3.96 9.91 14.86
CA GLN A 210 5.32 9.78 14.34
C GLN A 210 5.97 8.53 14.90
N ILE A 211 6.23 7.55 14.04
CA ILE A 211 6.90 6.28 14.39
C ILE A 211 8.40 6.30 14.05
N PHE A 212 8.87 7.33 13.35
CA PHE A 212 10.28 7.59 13.09
C PHE A 212 10.62 9.04 13.42
N ALA A 213 11.89 9.29 13.75
CA ALA A 213 12.38 10.65 13.90
C ALA A 213 12.35 11.37 12.53
N PRO A 214 11.88 12.63 12.46
CA PRO A 214 11.91 13.40 11.23
C PRO A 214 13.30 13.43 10.59
N GLY A 215 13.38 13.24 9.28
CA GLY A 215 14.62 13.20 8.52
C GLY A 215 15.35 11.84 8.50
N SER A 216 15.00 10.88 9.39
CA SER A 216 15.75 9.63 9.51
C SER A 216 15.37 8.59 8.43
N THR A 217 14.14 8.14 8.42
CA THR A 217 13.68 6.99 7.63
C THR A 217 12.65 7.41 6.60
N PRO A 218 12.83 7.06 5.31
CA PRO A 218 11.80 7.29 4.31
C PRO A 218 10.57 6.42 4.62
N SER A 219 9.42 7.07 4.78
CA SER A 219 8.11 6.49 5.03
C SER A 219 7.09 7.29 4.24
N TYR A 220 6.66 6.77 3.09
CA TYR A 220 5.73 7.47 2.22
C TYR A 220 4.47 7.90 2.96
N SER A 221 4.11 9.19 2.86
CA SER A 221 2.97 9.74 3.60
C SER A 221 2.07 10.60 2.72
N ASN A 222 0.80 10.18 2.60
CA ASN A 222 -0.25 11.01 2.01
C ASN A 222 -0.59 12.21 2.89
N TYR A 223 -0.61 11.99 4.22
CA TYR A 223 -0.81 13.07 5.18
C TYR A 223 0.25 14.17 5.01
N GLY A 224 1.55 13.78 4.91
CA GLY A 224 2.63 14.74 4.71
C GLY A 224 2.46 15.60 3.45
N ALA A 225 1.97 15.02 2.35
CA ALA A 225 1.68 15.78 1.14
C ALA A 225 0.48 16.73 1.31
N SER A 226 -0.58 16.28 2.00
CA SER A 226 -1.74 17.11 2.32
C SER A 226 -1.35 18.28 3.23
N LEU A 227 -0.51 18.03 4.23
CA LEU A 227 0.03 19.06 5.13
C LEU A 227 0.85 20.11 4.37
N ALA A 228 1.70 19.67 3.42
CA ALA A 228 2.46 20.60 2.57
C ALA A 228 1.54 21.46 1.69
N GLY A 229 0.48 20.88 1.13
CA GLY A 229 -0.55 21.64 0.42
C GLY A 229 -1.25 22.66 1.31
N TYR A 230 -1.53 22.31 2.56
CA TYR A 230 -2.09 23.25 3.53
C TYR A 230 -1.11 24.38 3.89
N VAL A 231 0.18 24.10 4.01
CA VAL A 231 1.20 25.14 4.17
C VAL A 231 1.17 26.12 3.00
N VAL A 232 1.01 25.65 1.75
CA VAL A 232 0.83 26.53 0.59
C VAL A 232 -0.39 27.41 0.75
N GLU A 233 -1.52 26.87 1.19
CA GLU A 233 -2.76 27.60 1.44
C GLU A 233 -2.56 28.68 2.52
N ARG A 234 -1.92 28.35 3.63
CA ARG A 234 -1.64 29.26 4.74
C ARG A 234 -0.73 30.43 4.35
N ILE A 235 0.30 30.18 3.57
CA ILE A 235 1.26 31.20 3.13
C ILE A 235 0.67 32.10 2.03
N SER A 236 -0.06 31.49 1.08
CA SER A 236 -0.61 32.22 -0.07
C SER A 236 -1.90 33.00 0.25
N GLY A 237 -2.65 32.54 1.24
CA GLY A 237 -3.96 33.08 1.62
C GLY A 237 -5.10 32.69 0.68
N VAL A 238 -4.87 31.74 -0.26
CA VAL A 238 -5.91 31.23 -1.17
C VAL A 238 -6.00 29.70 -1.06
N PRO A 239 -7.17 29.08 -1.35
CA PRO A 239 -7.30 27.63 -1.36
C PRO A 239 -6.24 26.97 -2.23
N PHE A 240 -5.75 25.82 -1.81
CA PHE A 240 -4.63 25.14 -2.48
C PHE A 240 -4.93 24.78 -3.95
N ASP A 241 -6.14 24.30 -4.24
CA ASP A 241 -6.59 24.01 -5.60
C ASP A 241 -6.57 25.26 -6.48
N GLN A 242 -7.03 26.40 -5.96
CA GLN A 242 -6.98 27.69 -6.63
C GLN A 242 -5.53 28.16 -6.86
N TYR A 243 -4.64 27.95 -5.86
CA TYR A 243 -3.22 28.28 -6.02
C TYR A 243 -2.59 27.53 -7.19
N VAL A 244 -2.82 26.22 -7.27
CA VAL A 244 -2.28 25.38 -8.35
C VAL A 244 -2.90 25.74 -9.70
N GLU A 245 -4.20 26.00 -9.76
CA GLU A 245 -4.86 26.47 -10.98
C GLU A 245 -4.23 27.77 -11.50
N ASP A 246 -4.02 28.76 -10.62
CA ASP A 246 -3.55 30.09 -11.03
C ASP A 246 -2.05 30.13 -11.32
N ASN A 247 -1.23 29.36 -10.58
CA ASN A 247 0.23 29.46 -10.64
C ASN A 247 0.91 28.32 -11.41
N ILE A 248 0.17 27.24 -11.76
CA ILE A 248 0.72 26.11 -12.50
C ILE A 248 -0.15 25.78 -13.73
N PHE A 249 -1.44 25.45 -13.55
CA PHE A 249 -2.26 24.98 -14.66
C PHE A 249 -2.50 26.05 -15.73
N LYS A 250 -2.91 27.26 -15.33
CA LYS A 250 -3.16 28.37 -16.28
C LYS A 250 -1.89 28.81 -17.01
N PRO A 251 -0.74 29.09 -16.34
CA PRO A 251 0.48 29.44 -17.02
C PRO A 251 0.94 28.36 -18.02
N LEU A 252 0.80 27.09 -17.69
CA LEU A 252 1.16 26.00 -18.58
C LEU A 252 0.09 25.67 -19.61
N GLY A 253 -1.08 26.29 -19.60
CA GLY A 253 -2.18 25.97 -20.51
C GLY A 253 -2.77 24.57 -20.30
N MET A 254 -2.74 24.05 -19.07
CA MET A 254 -3.30 22.74 -18.68
C MET A 254 -4.82 22.82 -18.50
N THR A 255 -5.54 23.21 -19.55
CA THR A 255 -6.99 23.50 -19.50
C THR A 255 -7.85 22.28 -19.17
N GLN A 256 -7.35 21.05 -19.41
CA GLN A 256 -7.99 19.80 -19.05
C GLN A 256 -7.32 19.20 -17.80
N SER A 257 -7.25 19.99 -16.72
CA SER A 257 -6.73 19.59 -15.42
C SER A 257 -7.45 20.27 -14.28
N THR A 258 -7.75 19.54 -13.20
CA THR A 258 -8.31 20.09 -11.97
C THR A 258 -7.89 19.26 -10.76
N LEU A 259 -7.73 19.91 -9.60
CA LEU A 259 -7.55 19.25 -8.29
C LEU A 259 -8.87 19.17 -7.52
N ARG A 260 -9.91 19.86 -8.00
CA ARG A 260 -11.15 20.04 -7.25
C ARG A 260 -11.89 18.73 -7.04
N THR A 261 -12.35 18.54 -5.81
CA THR A 261 -13.18 17.40 -5.42
C THR A 261 -14.31 17.92 -4.51
N PRO A 262 -15.60 17.71 -4.88
CA PRO A 262 -16.07 16.99 -6.07
C PRO A 262 -15.65 17.62 -7.40
N LEU A 263 -15.69 16.82 -8.48
CA LEU A 263 -15.31 17.26 -9.81
C LEU A 263 -16.21 18.41 -10.28
N PRO A 264 -15.65 19.53 -10.80
CA PRO A 264 -16.44 20.60 -11.35
C PRO A 264 -17.28 20.14 -12.57
N LYS A 265 -18.50 20.62 -12.67
CA LYS A 265 -19.47 20.24 -13.70
C LYS A 265 -18.93 20.34 -15.15
N ALA A 266 -18.06 21.31 -15.40
CA ALA A 266 -17.44 21.51 -16.72
C ALA A 266 -16.57 20.32 -17.17
N PHE A 267 -16.10 19.49 -16.23
CA PHE A 267 -15.22 18.36 -16.49
C PHE A 267 -15.97 17.01 -16.47
N GLU A 268 -17.21 16.96 -15.97
CA GLU A 268 -17.95 15.70 -15.82
C GLU A 268 -18.10 14.93 -17.12
N ALA A 269 -18.35 15.61 -18.24
CA ALA A 269 -18.50 14.97 -19.55
C ALA A 269 -17.21 14.35 -20.10
N HIS A 270 -16.06 14.77 -19.57
CA HIS A 270 -14.74 14.32 -20.00
C HIS A 270 -14.11 13.31 -19.04
N MET A 271 -14.72 13.11 -17.86
CA MET A 271 -14.16 12.21 -16.85
C MET A 271 -14.34 10.75 -17.28
N SER A 272 -13.22 10.04 -17.37
CA SER A 272 -13.24 8.60 -17.54
C SER A 272 -13.93 7.92 -16.37
N LYS A 273 -14.73 6.91 -16.61
CA LYS A 273 -15.20 6.01 -15.57
C LYS A 273 -14.04 5.16 -15.03
N GLY A 274 -14.11 4.82 -13.74
CA GLY A 274 -13.16 3.94 -13.09
C GLY A 274 -13.71 2.53 -12.95
N TYR A 275 -12.86 1.51 -13.00
CA TYR A 275 -13.22 0.10 -12.95
C TYR A 275 -12.30 -0.68 -12.02
N VAL A 276 -12.83 -1.68 -11.31
CA VAL A 276 -11.98 -2.74 -10.78
C VAL A 276 -11.52 -3.65 -11.92
N LEU A 277 -12.49 -4.16 -12.68
CA LEU A 277 -12.32 -4.87 -13.95
C LEU A 277 -13.28 -4.26 -14.97
N ALA A 278 -12.89 -4.17 -16.22
CA ALA A 278 -13.76 -3.67 -17.29
C ALA A 278 -15.07 -4.46 -17.37
N SER A 279 -14.98 -5.79 -17.21
CA SER A 279 -16.15 -6.71 -17.19
C SER A 279 -17.03 -6.56 -15.94
N GLY A 280 -16.55 -5.90 -14.88
CA GLY A 280 -17.24 -5.74 -13.59
C GLY A 280 -18.12 -4.50 -13.46
N GLY A 281 -18.20 -3.65 -14.51
CA GLY A 281 -18.96 -2.40 -14.53
C GLY A 281 -18.30 -1.21 -13.84
N ALA A 282 -18.72 -0.02 -14.27
CA ALA A 282 -18.20 1.26 -13.79
C ALA A 282 -18.47 1.48 -12.30
N LYS A 283 -17.55 2.20 -11.67
CA LYS A 283 -17.58 2.57 -10.26
C LYS A 283 -17.83 4.08 -10.11
N GLU A 284 -18.26 4.47 -8.91
CA GLU A 284 -18.47 5.87 -8.55
C GLU A 284 -17.14 6.66 -8.56
N PHE A 285 -17.25 7.99 -8.72
CA PHE A 285 -16.10 8.88 -8.69
C PHE A 285 -15.45 8.88 -7.30
N GLU A 286 -14.14 8.69 -7.27
CA GLU A 286 -13.35 8.66 -6.03
C GLU A 286 -13.11 10.07 -5.49
N VAL A 287 -13.68 10.40 -4.35
CA VAL A 287 -13.42 11.65 -3.63
C VAL A 287 -12.22 11.46 -2.69
N VAL A 288 -11.23 12.33 -2.78
CA VAL A 288 -10.03 12.31 -1.94
C VAL A 288 -10.02 13.54 -1.05
N ASN A 289 -10.14 13.35 0.28
CA ASN A 289 -10.14 14.44 1.26
C ASN A 289 -8.76 15.09 1.41
N GLY A 290 -7.71 14.28 1.45
CA GLY A 290 -6.34 14.76 1.38
C GLY A 290 -5.93 15.17 -0.04
N TYR A 291 -6.67 16.07 -0.67
CA TYR A 291 -6.61 16.30 -2.11
C TYR A 291 -5.24 16.73 -2.67
N PRO A 292 -4.32 17.43 -1.96
CA PRO A 292 -2.97 17.63 -2.46
C PRO A 292 -2.17 16.36 -2.67
N ALA A 293 -2.59 15.26 -2.02
CA ALA A 293 -1.89 13.98 -2.12
C ALA A 293 -2.29 13.14 -3.33
N GLY A 294 -3.47 13.36 -3.97
CA GLY A 294 -3.90 12.41 -4.99
C GLY A 294 -5.17 12.73 -5.76
N SER A 295 -5.69 13.95 -5.74
CA SER A 295 -7.02 14.26 -6.31
C SER A 295 -7.02 14.70 -7.77
N GLN A 296 -5.87 14.97 -8.40
CA GLN A 296 -5.86 15.50 -9.76
C GLN A 296 -6.62 14.60 -10.74
N SER A 297 -7.46 15.24 -11.54
CA SER A 297 -7.99 14.70 -12.79
C SER A 297 -7.38 15.48 -13.95
N ALA A 298 -6.76 14.79 -14.91
CA ALA A 298 -6.07 15.44 -16.02
C ALA A 298 -6.13 14.60 -17.29
N SER A 299 -6.11 15.27 -18.45
CA SER A 299 -5.88 14.63 -19.73
C SER A 299 -4.39 14.38 -19.99
N ALA A 300 -4.07 13.44 -20.87
CA ALA A 300 -2.67 13.17 -21.20
C ALA A 300 -1.97 14.38 -21.83
N LEU A 301 -2.64 15.13 -22.70
CA LEU A 301 -2.05 16.34 -23.28
C LEU A 301 -1.79 17.42 -22.24
N ALA A 302 -2.66 17.55 -21.23
CA ALA A 302 -2.37 18.45 -20.11
C ALA A 302 -1.11 18.01 -19.34
N MET A 303 -0.91 16.72 -19.11
CA MET A 303 0.28 16.22 -18.44
C MET A 303 1.56 16.43 -19.25
N THR A 304 1.49 16.42 -20.59
CA THR A 304 2.67 16.73 -21.42
C THR A 304 3.16 18.18 -21.22
N ARG A 305 2.25 19.12 -20.96
CA ARG A 305 2.62 20.51 -20.67
C ARG A 305 3.51 20.64 -19.44
N PHE A 306 3.17 19.90 -18.38
CA PHE A 306 3.97 19.84 -17.16
C PHE A 306 5.35 19.18 -17.43
N MET A 307 5.38 18.04 -18.14
CA MET A 307 6.62 17.39 -18.51
C MET A 307 7.54 18.30 -19.33
N LEU A 308 7.00 18.97 -20.35
CA LEU A 308 7.75 19.91 -21.18
C LEU A 308 8.32 21.09 -20.38
N ALA A 309 7.52 21.66 -19.46
CA ALA A 309 7.98 22.74 -18.60
C ALA A 309 9.18 22.32 -17.73
N PHE A 310 9.12 21.14 -17.11
CA PHE A 310 10.23 20.64 -16.29
C PHE A 310 11.48 20.31 -17.11
N LEU A 311 11.31 19.72 -18.30
CA LEU A 311 12.42 19.46 -19.22
C LEU A 311 13.04 20.73 -19.80
N ALA A 312 12.24 21.81 -19.89
CA ALA A 312 12.68 23.15 -20.33
C ALA A 312 13.06 24.06 -19.12
N ASN A 313 13.48 23.48 -18.00
CA ASN A 313 13.93 24.22 -16.81
C ASN A 313 12.91 25.22 -16.27
N GLY A 314 11.63 24.81 -16.22
CA GLY A 314 10.54 25.52 -15.56
C GLY A 314 9.80 26.52 -16.43
N GLU A 315 9.99 26.53 -17.75
CA GLU A 315 9.35 27.44 -18.69
C GLU A 315 8.72 26.70 -19.87
N LEU A 316 7.54 27.13 -20.29
CA LEU A 316 6.89 26.63 -21.49
C LEU A 316 6.10 27.77 -22.16
N ASP A 317 6.26 27.93 -23.49
CA ASP A 317 5.58 28.97 -24.29
C ASP A 317 5.76 30.39 -23.74
N GLY A 318 6.95 30.69 -23.18
CA GLY A 318 7.28 31.99 -22.58
C GLY A 318 6.67 32.21 -21.18
N GLN A 319 6.00 31.19 -20.62
CA GLN A 319 5.46 31.23 -19.26
C GLN A 319 6.34 30.41 -18.32
N ARG A 320 6.84 31.05 -17.28
CA ARG A 320 7.73 30.44 -16.29
C ARG A 320 6.97 30.14 -14.99
N ILE A 321 7.02 28.86 -14.57
CA ILE A 321 6.45 28.43 -13.28
C ILE A 321 7.50 28.27 -12.19
N LEU A 322 8.77 28.02 -12.57
CA LEU A 322 9.92 27.88 -11.66
C LEU A 322 11.18 28.43 -12.35
N LYS A 323 12.14 28.92 -11.58
CA LYS A 323 13.49 29.24 -12.09
C LYS A 323 14.26 27.97 -12.43
N PRO A 324 15.25 28.04 -13.36
CA PRO A 324 16.10 26.90 -13.70
C PRO A 324 16.82 26.27 -12.50
N GLU A 325 17.26 27.11 -11.56
CA GLU A 325 17.97 26.68 -10.35
C GLU A 325 17.03 25.89 -9.43
N THR A 326 15.75 26.31 -9.33
CA THR A 326 14.74 25.62 -8.53
C THR A 326 14.38 24.27 -9.14
N VAL A 327 14.21 24.18 -10.46
CA VAL A 327 14.01 22.90 -11.15
C VAL A 327 15.20 21.99 -10.94
N ALA A 328 16.42 22.51 -11.13
CA ALA A 328 17.65 21.76 -10.88
C ALA A 328 17.73 21.26 -9.43
N GLN A 329 17.35 22.09 -8.46
CA GLN A 329 17.28 21.70 -7.05
C GLN A 329 16.25 20.58 -6.84
N MET A 330 15.05 20.67 -7.43
CA MET A 330 14.01 19.65 -7.31
C MET A 330 14.45 18.30 -7.88
N LEU A 331 15.14 18.29 -9.02
CA LEU A 331 15.48 17.05 -9.73
C LEU A 331 16.80 16.42 -9.24
N ASN A 332 17.74 17.20 -8.68
CA ASN A 332 19.09 16.74 -8.41
C ASN A 332 19.45 16.66 -6.91
N THR A 333 18.64 17.25 -6.01
CA THR A 333 18.86 17.10 -4.56
C THR A 333 18.29 15.77 -4.10
N VAL A 334 19.06 14.71 -4.30
CA VAL A 334 18.63 13.34 -3.97
C VAL A 334 19.04 12.98 -2.55
N THR A 335 18.09 12.44 -1.80
CA THR A 335 18.31 11.84 -0.48
C THR A 335 18.10 10.33 -0.58
N ALA A 336 19.18 9.56 -0.53
CA ALA A 336 19.14 8.11 -0.47
C ALA A 336 19.29 7.63 0.99
N TYR A 337 18.76 6.46 1.31
CA TYR A 337 19.02 5.79 2.58
C TYR A 337 20.37 5.07 2.55
N ASP A 338 20.72 4.49 1.41
CA ASP A 338 22.00 3.89 1.09
C ASP A 338 22.45 4.35 -0.30
N PRO A 339 23.71 4.77 -0.51
CA PRO A 339 24.17 5.31 -1.79
C PRO A 339 24.17 4.31 -2.95
N ARG A 340 24.02 3.03 -2.68
CA ARG A 340 23.93 1.97 -3.71
C ARG A 340 22.52 1.86 -4.32
N GLN A 341 21.54 2.55 -3.73
CA GLN A 341 20.15 2.58 -4.20
C GLN A 341 19.76 3.97 -4.71
N ASN A 342 18.75 4.01 -5.56
CA ASN A 342 18.08 5.23 -5.93
C ASN A 342 17.47 5.91 -4.71
N GLY A 343 17.42 7.23 -4.72
CA GLY A 343 16.86 8.02 -3.64
C GLY A 343 15.54 8.73 -4.02
N ILE A 344 15.23 9.72 -3.21
CA ILE A 344 14.13 10.64 -3.44
C ILE A 344 14.77 12.03 -3.67
N ALA A 345 14.50 12.61 -4.82
CA ALA A 345 14.75 14.02 -5.06
C ALA A 345 13.65 14.84 -4.36
N LEU A 346 13.63 16.17 -4.48
CA LEU A 346 12.60 16.97 -3.83
C LEU A 346 11.23 16.74 -4.49
N GLY A 347 10.57 15.65 -4.07
CA GLY A 347 9.25 15.22 -4.52
C GLY A 347 9.22 14.25 -5.71
N PHE A 348 10.35 13.99 -6.36
CA PHE A 348 10.46 13.02 -7.43
C PHE A 348 11.17 11.76 -6.94
N TYR A 349 10.69 10.58 -7.34
CA TYR A 349 11.44 9.35 -7.15
C TYR A 349 12.56 9.28 -8.17
N GLU A 350 13.75 8.89 -7.72
CA GLU A 350 14.82 8.55 -8.63
C GLU A 350 14.70 7.09 -9.06
N GLU A 351 14.90 6.83 -10.32
CA GLU A 351 14.97 5.51 -10.93
C GLU A 351 16.22 5.47 -11.81
N THR A 352 16.85 4.32 -11.88
CA THR A 352 17.91 4.05 -12.86
C THR A 352 17.57 2.78 -13.60
N ARG A 353 17.43 2.91 -14.92
CA ARG A 353 17.18 1.76 -15.77
C ARG A 353 18.05 1.85 -17.03
N ASN A 354 18.64 0.73 -17.41
CA ASN A 354 19.52 0.64 -18.58
C ASN A 354 20.66 1.68 -18.58
N GLY A 355 21.17 2.01 -17.38
CA GLY A 355 22.21 3.04 -17.21
C GLY A 355 21.70 4.49 -17.38
N VAL A 356 20.42 4.69 -17.58
CA VAL A 356 19.79 6.00 -17.74
C VAL A 356 19.15 6.42 -16.41
N ARG A 357 19.44 7.65 -15.98
CA ARG A 357 18.80 8.25 -14.80
C ARG A 357 17.42 8.81 -15.18
N ILE A 358 16.43 8.41 -14.39
CA ILE A 358 15.03 8.77 -14.56
C ILE A 358 14.57 9.40 -13.26
N VAL A 359 13.71 10.39 -13.33
CA VAL A 359 12.99 10.93 -12.16
C VAL A 359 11.51 10.96 -12.48
N GLY A 360 10.65 10.65 -11.52
CA GLY A 360 9.22 10.56 -11.78
C GLY A 360 8.40 10.32 -10.56
N HIS A 361 7.14 9.97 -10.77
CA HIS A 361 6.22 9.59 -9.71
C HIS A 361 5.12 8.68 -10.25
N GLY A 362 4.89 7.58 -9.56
CA GLY A 362 3.73 6.72 -9.79
C GLY A 362 2.48 7.26 -9.08
N GLY A 363 1.31 6.92 -9.57
CA GLY A 363 0.06 7.36 -8.97
C GLY A 363 -1.01 6.28 -9.02
N ASP A 364 -1.57 5.96 -7.87
CA ASP A 364 -2.64 5.01 -7.71
C ASP A 364 -3.82 5.65 -6.98
N THR A 365 -5.01 5.39 -7.51
CA THR A 365 -6.27 5.40 -6.77
C THR A 365 -6.76 3.96 -6.68
N ILE A 366 -8.02 3.70 -6.32
CA ILE A 366 -8.55 2.33 -6.34
C ILE A 366 -8.68 1.82 -7.79
N TYR A 367 -9.04 2.72 -8.71
CA TYR A 367 -9.38 2.34 -10.09
C TYR A 367 -8.40 2.86 -11.12
N PHE A 368 -7.66 3.93 -10.83
CA PHE A 368 -6.75 4.55 -11.79
C PHE A 368 -5.29 4.36 -11.41
N HIS A 369 -4.47 4.04 -12.41
CA HIS A 369 -3.04 3.75 -12.23
C HIS A 369 -2.23 4.52 -13.25
N SER A 370 -1.40 5.45 -12.79
CA SER A 370 -0.62 6.37 -13.64
C SER A 370 0.86 6.31 -13.32
N ASP A 371 1.70 6.58 -14.32
CA ASP A 371 3.13 6.88 -14.14
C ASP A 371 3.52 8.09 -14.97
N LEU A 372 4.34 8.95 -14.38
CA LEU A 372 5.02 10.05 -15.06
C LEU A 372 6.52 9.89 -14.86
N HIS A 373 7.27 9.80 -15.96
CA HIS A 373 8.71 9.70 -15.96
C HIS A 373 9.33 10.84 -16.78
N LEU A 374 10.38 11.44 -16.23
CA LEU A 374 11.25 12.39 -16.91
C LEU A 374 12.65 11.78 -17.00
N VAL A 375 13.27 11.90 -18.15
CA VAL A 375 14.66 11.54 -18.41
C VAL A 375 15.38 12.82 -18.83
N PRO A 376 15.81 13.68 -17.87
CA PRO A 376 16.35 15.01 -18.19
C PRO A 376 17.56 14.96 -19.10
N GLY A 377 18.46 13.99 -18.92
CA GLY A 377 19.64 13.81 -19.77
C GLY A 377 19.34 13.45 -21.23
N GLU A 378 18.12 13.00 -21.51
CA GLU A 378 17.68 12.62 -22.86
C GLU A 378 16.55 13.54 -23.36
N ASN A 379 16.20 14.59 -22.60
CA ASN A 379 15.08 15.50 -22.89
C ASN A 379 13.80 14.74 -23.29
N LEU A 380 13.46 13.70 -22.49
CA LEU A 380 12.36 12.78 -22.72
C LEU A 380 11.40 12.80 -21.52
N GLY A 381 10.09 12.84 -21.80
CA GLY A 381 9.04 12.61 -20.80
C GLY A 381 8.07 11.55 -21.31
N PHE A 382 7.60 10.71 -20.38
CA PHE A 382 6.64 9.65 -20.64
C PHE A 382 5.53 9.70 -19.59
N PHE A 383 4.29 9.66 -20.05
CA PHE A 383 3.11 9.59 -19.20
C PHE A 383 2.20 8.45 -19.65
N VAL A 384 1.69 7.69 -18.70
CA VAL A 384 0.66 6.67 -18.94
C VAL A 384 -0.36 6.71 -17.81
N SER A 385 -1.63 6.46 -18.15
CA SER A 385 -2.68 6.24 -17.16
C SER A 385 -3.68 5.19 -17.64
N TYR A 386 -4.12 4.34 -16.71
CA TYR A 386 -5.14 3.32 -16.90
C TYR A 386 -6.35 3.65 -16.01
N ASN A 387 -7.56 3.33 -16.48
CA ASN A 387 -8.79 3.56 -15.74
C ASN A 387 -9.36 2.30 -15.08
N SER A 388 -8.57 1.26 -14.94
CA SER A 388 -8.96 0.02 -14.29
C SER A 388 -7.83 -0.55 -13.43
N ALA A 389 -8.18 -1.16 -12.28
CA ALA A 389 -7.22 -1.90 -11.48
C ALA A 389 -6.69 -3.13 -12.24
N GLY A 390 -7.58 -3.83 -12.96
CA GLY A 390 -7.23 -5.01 -13.72
C GLY A 390 -6.96 -6.23 -12.83
N LYS A 391 -6.70 -7.38 -13.47
CA LYS A 391 -6.45 -8.65 -12.78
C LYS A 391 -4.97 -9.08 -12.76
N ALA A 392 -4.08 -8.26 -13.32
CA ALA A 392 -2.66 -8.54 -13.31
C ALA A 392 -2.06 -8.33 -11.89
N PRO A 393 -1.16 -9.21 -11.42
CA PRO A 393 -0.54 -9.07 -10.11
C PRO A 393 0.39 -7.84 -10.00
N THR A 394 0.87 -7.33 -11.13
CA THR A 394 1.67 -6.11 -11.22
C THR A 394 0.95 -5.10 -12.10
N PRO A 395 0.82 -3.83 -11.68
CA PRO A 395 0.20 -2.79 -12.51
C PRO A 395 0.83 -2.73 -13.90
N PRO A 396 0.03 -2.73 -14.98
CA PRO A 396 0.54 -2.85 -16.37
C PRO A 396 1.47 -1.71 -16.80
N ARG A 397 1.41 -0.55 -16.12
CA ARG A 397 2.27 0.60 -16.39
C ARG A 397 3.77 0.30 -16.20
N SER A 398 4.15 -0.45 -15.16
CA SER A 398 5.57 -0.75 -14.88
C SER A 398 6.21 -1.64 -15.95
N PRO A 399 5.60 -2.75 -16.42
CA PRO A 399 6.14 -3.50 -17.55
C PRO A 399 6.10 -2.72 -18.85
N LEU A 400 5.12 -1.86 -19.08
CA LEU A 400 5.07 -0.99 -20.25
C LEU A 400 6.29 -0.06 -20.28
N TRP A 401 6.54 0.67 -19.19
CA TRP A 401 7.71 1.53 -19.05
C TRP A 401 9.02 0.76 -19.22
N ALA A 402 9.13 -0.40 -18.57
CA ALA A 402 10.30 -1.24 -18.71
C ALA A 402 10.58 -1.62 -20.19
N LYS A 403 9.55 -2.04 -20.93
CA LYS A 403 9.69 -2.41 -22.34
C LYS A 403 9.96 -1.21 -23.24
N PHE A 404 9.42 -0.03 -22.91
CA PHE A 404 9.75 1.22 -23.60
C PHE A 404 11.25 1.54 -23.44
N MET A 405 11.78 1.47 -22.22
CA MET A 405 13.20 1.71 -21.97
C MET A 405 14.10 0.64 -22.61
N ASP A 406 13.72 -0.63 -22.57
CA ASP A 406 14.48 -1.72 -23.20
C ASP A 406 14.55 -1.56 -24.73
N ARG A 407 13.52 -0.96 -25.37
CA ARG A 407 13.47 -0.70 -26.81
C ARG A 407 14.38 0.44 -27.23
N TYR A 408 14.33 1.57 -26.52
CA TYR A 408 15.00 2.81 -26.95
C TYR A 408 16.36 3.03 -26.27
N TYR A 409 16.60 2.38 -25.14
CA TYR A 409 17.84 2.45 -24.37
C TYR A 409 18.34 1.03 -24.04
N PRO A 410 18.57 0.17 -25.03
CA PRO A 410 18.96 -1.21 -24.79
C PRO A 410 20.34 -1.32 -24.15
N VAL A 411 20.54 -2.35 -23.33
CA VAL A 411 21.84 -2.72 -22.75
C VAL A 411 22.19 -4.17 -23.11
N SER A 412 23.47 -4.48 -23.19
CA SER A 412 23.96 -5.80 -23.59
C SER A 412 23.71 -6.89 -22.55
N ASP A 413 23.79 -6.52 -21.27
CA ASP A 413 23.48 -7.40 -20.14
C ASP A 413 22.96 -6.59 -18.97
N THR A 414 22.02 -7.15 -18.27
CA THR A 414 21.29 -6.40 -17.25
C THR A 414 21.95 -6.44 -15.88
N ASN A 415 22.63 -7.53 -15.52
CA ASN A 415 23.45 -7.62 -14.31
C ASN A 415 24.49 -8.73 -14.52
N ALA A 416 25.71 -8.36 -14.86
CA ALA A 416 26.84 -9.29 -14.80
C ALA A 416 27.07 -9.66 -13.32
N LEU A 417 26.72 -10.89 -12.97
CA LEU A 417 26.97 -11.38 -11.61
C LEU A 417 28.46 -11.60 -11.41
N PRO A 418 29.03 -11.17 -10.28
CA PRO A 418 30.42 -11.45 -9.96
C PRO A 418 30.65 -12.96 -9.81
N ALA A 419 31.88 -13.40 -10.05
CA ALA A 419 32.23 -14.79 -9.78
C ALA A 419 31.92 -15.13 -8.32
N LYS A 420 31.37 -16.34 -8.07
CA LYS A 420 30.88 -16.75 -6.74
C LYS A 420 31.95 -16.59 -5.65
N ASP A 421 33.22 -16.88 -5.98
CA ASP A 421 34.34 -16.80 -5.03
C ASP A 421 34.80 -15.34 -4.74
N ALA A 422 34.32 -14.38 -5.52
CA ALA A 422 34.62 -12.96 -5.32
C ALA A 422 33.61 -12.26 -4.41
N VAL A 423 32.49 -12.91 -4.09
CA VAL A 423 31.42 -12.33 -3.26
C VAL A 423 31.79 -12.40 -1.79
N LYS A 424 31.91 -11.24 -1.15
CA LYS A 424 32.17 -11.09 0.29
C LYS A 424 31.02 -10.35 0.95
N GLY A 425 30.88 -10.50 2.27
CA GLY A 425 29.88 -9.83 3.06
C GLY A 425 28.68 -10.73 3.39
N LEU A 426 27.48 -10.15 3.45
CA LEU A 426 26.27 -10.87 3.87
C LEU A 426 25.90 -12.00 2.91
N THR A 427 25.59 -13.16 3.47
CA THR A 427 25.12 -14.35 2.77
C THR A 427 23.58 -14.39 2.71
N ALA A 428 23.02 -15.30 1.93
CA ALA A 428 21.57 -15.53 1.88
C ALA A 428 20.98 -15.88 3.28
N ALA A 429 21.71 -16.64 4.10
CA ALA A 429 21.30 -16.99 5.45
C ALA A 429 21.29 -15.79 6.42
N ASP A 430 22.21 -14.84 6.24
CA ASP A 430 22.27 -13.64 7.08
C ASP A 430 21.06 -12.71 6.86
N VAL A 431 20.48 -12.73 5.67
CA VAL A 431 19.37 -11.85 5.27
C VAL A 431 17.99 -12.53 5.31
N GLU A 432 17.95 -13.83 5.61
CA GLU A 432 16.69 -14.57 5.76
C GLU A 432 15.76 -13.95 6.79
N GLY A 433 14.45 -13.97 6.54
CA GLY A 433 13.41 -13.61 7.50
C GLY A 433 12.32 -12.73 6.93
N SER A 434 11.35 -12.40 7.77
CA SER A 434 10.26 -11.47 7.45
C SER A 434 10.66 -10.04 7.76
N TYR A 435 10.14 -9.10 6.98
CA TYR A 435 10.50 -7.69 7.07
C TYR A 435 9.25 -6.81 7.18
N LEU A 436 9.35 -5.73 7.95
CA LEU A 436 8.32 -4.72 8.14
C LEU A 436 8.63 -3.51 7.26
N SER A 437 7.68 -3.08 6.45
CA SER A 437 7.83 -1.81 5.71
C SER A 437 7.92 -0.63 6.68
N SER A 438 8.72 0.38 6.34
CA SER A 438 8.67 1.68 7.03
C SER A 438 7.35 2.40 6.80
N ARG A 439 6.68 2.17 5.67
CA ARG A 439 5.31 2.60 5.40
C ARG A 439 4.34 1.67 6.11
N ARG A 440 4.17 1.83 7.40
CA ARG A 440 3.35 0.98 8.28
C ARG A 440 2.57 1.80 9.30
N ALA A 441 1.59 1.17 9.91
CA ALA A 441 0.90 1.67 11.08
C ALA A 441 1.35 0.88 12.31
N ASP A 442 1.92 1.54 13.31
CA ASP A 442 2.37 0.90 14.55
C ASP A 442 1.40 1.15 15.72
N THR A 443 0.60 2.22 15.68
CA THR A 443 -0.23 2.66 16.82
C THR A 443 -1.74 2.60 16.53
N SER A 444 -2.15 2.11 15.37
CA SER A 444 -3.57 1.96 15.00
C SER A 444 -3.92 0.51 14.65
N LEU A 445 -5.23 0.22 14.50
CA LEU A 445 -5.73 -1.09 14.07
C LEU A 445 -5.18 -1.53 12.70
N LEU A 446 -4.76 -0.58 11.85
CA LEU A 446 -4.12 -0.89 10.56
C LEU A 446 -2.82 -1.68 10.72
N ARG A 447 -2.25 -1.71 11.93
CA ARG A 447 -1.13 -2.58 12.28
C ARG A 447 -1.38 -4.04 11.92
N LEU A 448 -2.61 -4.53 12.07
CA LEU A 448 -2.98 -5.90 11.71
C LEU A 448 -2.64 -6.21 10.25
N LEU A 449 -2.90 -5.28 9.32
CA LEU A 449 -2.60 -5.45 7.90
C LEU A 449 -1.09 -5.44 7.64
N THR A 450 -0.36 -4.56 8.31
CA THR A 450 1.09 -4.42 8.11
C THR A 450 1.89 -5.57 8.73
N GLU A 451 1.45 -6.10 9.89
CA GLU A 451 2.12 -7.23 10.54
C GLU A 451 1.89 -8.56 9.80
N LEU A 452 0.72 -8.75 9.20
CA LEU A 452 0.40 -9.98 8.48
C LEU A 452 0.84 -9.94 7.01
N GLY A 453 1.10 -8.75 6.44
CA GLY A 453 1.56 -8.54 5.07
C GLY A 453 3.08 -8.36 4.92
N GLN A 454 3.88 -8.97 5.77
CA GLN A 454 5.34 -8.84 5.76
C GLN A 454 5.96 -9.54 4.55
N PRO A 455 6.78 -8.85 3.73
CA PRO A 455 7.59 -9.53 2.75
C PRO A 455 8.60 -10.45 3.43
N THR A 456 8.77 -11.65 2.86
CA THR A 456 9.68 -12.68 3.38
C THR A 456 10.83 -12.95 2.42
N VAL A 457 12.04 -12.85 2.94
CA VAL A 457 13.27 -13.23 2.24
C VAL A 457 13.56 -14.70 2.50
N THR A 458 13.61 -15.49 1.44
CA THR A 458 13.86 -16.94 1.51
C THR A 458 15.15 -17.30 0.78
N PRO A 459 16.14 -17.89 1.49
CA PRO A 459 17.35 -18.44 0.88
C PRO A 459 17.06 -19.62 -0.04
N ARG A 460 17.89 -19.77 -1.08
CA ARG A 460 17.90 -20.91 -2.01
C ARG A 460 19.21 -21.69 -1.89
N GLU A 461 19.21 -22.94 -2.33
CA GLU A 461 20.38 -23.85 -2.26
C GLU A 461 21.63 -23.32 -3.01
N ASP A 462 21.40 -22.54 -4.09
CA ASP A 462 22.47 -21.93 -4.89
C ASP A 462 23.09 -20.68 -4.24
N GLY A 463 22.59 -20.26 -3.05
CA GLY A 463 23.01 -19.05 -2.33
C GLY A 463 22.30 -17.79 -2.80
N SER A 464 21.38 -17.89 -3.74
CA SER A 464 20.49 -16.78 -4.09
C SER A 464 19.34 -16.65 -3.10
N ILE A 465 18.56 -15.55 -3.22
CA ILE A 465 17.36 -15.31 -2.41
C ILE A 465 16.16 -15.01 -3.30
N THR A 466 14.98 -15.23 -2.75
CA THR A 466 13.72 -14.71 -3.29
C THR A 466 13.04 -13.85 -2.24
N VAL A 467 12.23 -12.88 -2.68
CA VAL A 467 11.34 -12.11 -1.84
C VAL A 467 9.93 -12.25 -2.42
N ASP A 468 9.00 -12.74 -1.63
CA ASP A 468 7.63 -13.06 -2.08
C ASP A 468 6.87 -11.83 -2.62
N ALA A 469 7.15 -10.63 -2.08
CA ALA A 469 6.59 -9.37 -2.55
C ALA A 469 7.11 -8.90 -3.91
N PHE A 470 8.23 -9.41 -4.41
CA PHE A 470 8.84 -9.01 -5.68
C PHE A 470 8.67 -10.12 -6.72
N THR A 471 7.62 -10.00 -7.53
CA THR A 471 7.26 -11.02 -8.51
C THR A 471 7.55 -10.60 -9.95
N THR A 472 7.68 -11.58 -10.82
CA THR A 472 7.68 -11.42 -12.27
C THR A 472 6.25 -11.18 -12.78
N LEU A 473 6.07 -10.89 -14.06
CA LEU A 473 4.73 -10.77 -14.69
C LEU A 473 3.90 -12.06 -14.60
N SER A 474 4.55 -13.22 -14.48
CA SER A 474 3.88 -14.50 -14.29
C SER A 474 3.55 -14.80 -12.82
N GLY A 475 3.80 -13.86 -11.90
CA GLY A 475 3.56 -14.03 -10.46
C GLY A 475 4.62 -14.87 -9.73
N GLN A 476 5.69 -15.31 -10.41
CA GLN A 476 6.78 -16.02 -9.76
C GLN A 476 7.71 -15.07 -9.02
N PRO A 477 8.22 -15.41 -7.83
CA PRO A 477 9.20 -14.59 -7.14
C PRO A 477 10.45 -14.35 -7.98
N ARG A 478 10.95 -13.11 -7.99
CA ARG A 478 12.23 -12.77 -8.64
C ARG A 478 13.38 -13.35 -7.84
N VAL A 479 14.43 -13.77 -8.54
CA VAL A 479 15.62 -14.38 -7.94
C VAL A 479 16.76 -13.36 -7.93
N PHE A 480 17.35 -13.15 -6.75
CA PHE A 480 18.44 -12.22 -6.54
C PHE A 480 19.69 -12.96 -6.07
N HIS A 481 20.81 -12.72 -6.72
CA HIS A 481 22.12 -13.33 -6.41
C HIS A 481 23.00 -12.36 -5.64
N PRO A 482 23.76 -12.84 -4.64
CA PRO A 482 24.68 -11.98 -3.89
C PRO A 482 25.76 -11.41 -4.81
N ALA A 483 26.03 -10.10 -4.67
CA ALA A 483 27.03 -9.37 -5.44
C ALA A 483 28.11 -8.70 -4.58
N GLY A 484 28.10 -8.94 -3.27
CA GLY A 484 29.05 -8.42 -2.30
C GLY A 484 28.50 -7.25 -1.48
N ASP A 485 29.05 -7.04 -0.29
CA ASP A 485 28.70 -5.96 0.63
C ASP A 485 27.19 -5.76 0.89
N GLY A 486 26.43 -6.87 0.96
CA GLY A 486 25.00 -6.85 1.16
C GLY A 486 24.17 -6.46 -0.10
N LEU A 487 24.80 -6.31 -1.25
CA LEU A 487 24.13 -6.12 -2.54
C LEU A 487 23.69 -7.46 -3.13
N PHE A 488 22.44 -7.55 -3.56
CA PHE A 488 21.87 -8.69 -4.30
C PHE A 488 21.27 -8.18 -5.61
N LEU A 489 21.64 -8.83 -6.72
CA LEU A 489 21.24 -8.43 -8.07
C LEU A 489 20.29 -9.46 -8.68
N GLU A 490 19.24 -8.97 -9.33
CA GLU A 490 18.28 -9.81 -10.05
C GLU A 490 18.96 -10.45 -11.27
N LYS A 491 18.90 -11.77 -11.36
CA LYS A 491 19.40 -12.50 -12.53
C LYS A 491 18.49 -12.23 -13.73
N HIS A 492 19.08 -11.85 -14.85
CA HIS A 492 18.34 -11.49 -16.09
C HIS A 492 17.35 -10.34 -15.94
N GLY A 493 17.55 -9.49 -14.94
CA GLY A 493 16.74 -8.31 -14.67
C GLY A 493 17.62 -7.12 -14.25
N GLN A 494 16.98 -6.07 -13.77
CA GLN A 494 17.67 -4.87 -13.28
C GLN A 494 17.35 -4.56 -11.81
N GLY A 495 16.58 -5.44 -11.17
CA GLY A 495 16.25 -5.33 -9.75
C GLY A 495 17.50 -5.43 -8.88
N LYS A 496 17.56 -4.58 -7.86
CA LYS A 496 18.62 -4.56 -6.86
C LYS A 496 17.99 -4.57 -5.47
N LEU A 497 18.56 -5.38 -4.58
CA LEU A 497 18.29 -5.33 -3.15
C LEU A 497 19.59 -4.99 -2.44
N VAL A 498 19.52 -4.10 -1.47
CA VAL A 498 20.64 -3.79 -0.58
C VAL A 498 20.23 -4.13 0.83
N PHE A 499 21.02 -4.97 1.48
CA PHE A 499 20.89 -5.26 2.89
C PHE A 499 21.99 -4.53 3.67
N THR A 500 21.58 -3.84 4.73
CA THR A 500 22.48 -3.10 5.61
C THR A 500 22.05 -3.29 7.05
N GLN A 501 23.01 -3.33 7.96
CA GLN A 501 22.73 -3.35 9.40
C GLN A 501 22.95 -1.95 9.95
N GLY A 502 21.92 -1.39 10.58
CA GLY A 502 22.02 -0.10 11.24
C GLY A 502 22.85 -0.17 12.53
N GLU A 503 23.15 1.00 13.12
CA GLU A 503 23.82 1.11 14.43
C GLU A 503 23.00 0.44 15.56
N ASP A 504 21.69 0.37 15.39
CA ASP A 504 20.74 -0.33 16.26
C ASP A 504 20.77 -1.87 16.12
N GLY A 505 21.63 -2.40 15.25
CA GLY A 505 21.75 -3.83 14.96
C GLY A 505 20.61 -4.39 14.11
N VAL A 506 19.64 -3.58 13.68
CA VAL A 506 18.52 -4.04 12.86
C VAL A 506 18.96 -4.20 11.42
N MET A 507 18.70 -5.39 10.85
CA MET A 507 18.89 -5.65 9.42
C MET A 507 17.80 -4.91 8.62
N ARG A 508 18.21 -4.15 7.62
CA ARG A 508 17.32 -3.42 6.71
C ARG A 508 17.53 -3.87 5.28
N MET A 509 16.43 -4.05 4.57
CA MET A 509 16.38 -4.34 3.14
C MET A 509 15.86 -3.10 2.41
N LEU A 510 16.56 -2.69 1.38
CA LEU A 510 16.14 -1.64 0.45
C LEU A 510 15.95 -2.26 -0.94
N SER A 511 14.97 -1.77 -1.67
CA SER A 511 14.65 -2.26 -3.03
C SER A 511 14.69 -1.12 -4.03
N SER A 512 15.29 -1.36 -5.19
CA SER A 512 15.22 -0.41 -6.32
C SER A 512 13.79 -0.19 -6.83
N ALA A 513 12.87 -1.08 -6.51
CA ALA A 513 11.45 -0.95 -6.87
C ALA A 513 10.65 -0.11 -5.85
N ALA A 514 11.22 0.24 -4.70
CA ALA A 514 10.50 0.88 -3.59
C ALA A 514 11.38 1.94 -2.89
N GLY A 515 11.90 2.90 -3.66
CA GLY A 515 12.85 3.91 -3.17
C GLY A 515 12.32 4.84 -2.06
N VAL A 516 11.02 4.83 -1.82
CA VAL A 516 10.34 5.68 -0.80
C VAL A 516 10.03 4.95 0.50
N GLN A 517 10.58 3.75 0.70
CA GLN A 517 10.40 2.96 1.91
C GLN A 517 11.60 2.04 2.14
N VAL A 518 11.79 1.67 3.40
CA VAL A 518 12.80 0.72 3.88
C VAL A 518 12.07 -0.44 4.54
N PHE A 519 12.62 -1.63 4.46
CA PHE A 519 12.08 -2.82 5.10
C PHE A 519 13.00 -3.23 6.25
N GLU A 520 12.50 -3.25 7.47
CA GLU A 520 13.24 -3.62 8.69
C GLU A 520 12.94 -5.07 9.06
N ARG A 521 13.97 -5.88 9.38
CA ARG A 521 13.74 -7.26 9.81
C ARG A 521 12.80 -7.28 11.01
N ALA A 522 11.72 -8.05 10.91
CA ALA A 522 10.74 -8.16 11.98
C ALA A 522 11.35 -8.86 13.20
N PRO A 523 11.22 -8.28 14.41
CA PRO A 523 11.63 -8.99 15.61
C PRO A 523 10.75 -10.24 15.83
N PRO A 524 11.23 -11.27 16.54
CA PRO A 524 10.54 -12.57 16.65
C PRO A 524 9.07 -12.47 17.07
N MET A 525 8.71 -11.58 17.98
CA MET A 525 7.32 -11.40 18.44
C MET A 525 6.42 -10.63 17.45
N ARG A 526 7.01 -10.01 16.44
CA ARG A 526 6.31 -9.34 15.33
C ARG A 526 6.39 -10.14 14.03
N ASN A 527 7.00 -11.31 14.04
CA ASN A 527 7.12 -12.15 12.85
C ASN A 527 5.74 -12.69 12.43
N ALA A 528 5.36 -12.52 11.16
CA ALA A 528 4.05 -12.91 10.64
C ALA A 528 3.76 -14.41 10.86
N MET A 529 4.75 -15.29 10.65
CA MET A 529 4.58 -16.73 10.84
C MET A 529 4.30 -17.08 12.31
N PHE A 530 5.03 -16.46 13.25
CA PHE A 530 4.78 -16.64 14.68
C PHE A 530 3.36 -16.19 15.06
N LEU A 531 2.94 -15.02 14.57
CA LEU A 531 1.61 -14.46 14.82
C LEU A 531 0.51 -15.35 14.23
N LEU A 532 0.67 -15.78 12.98
CA LEU A 532 -0.32 -16.65 12.29
C LEU A 532 -0.42 -18.05 12.90
N LEU A 533 0.70 -18.67 13.27
CA LEU A 533 0.69 -19.97 13.94
C LEU A 533 0.00 -19.89 15.29
N GLY A 534 0.35 -18.89 16.12
CA GLY A 534 -0.29 -18.68 17.42
C GLY A 534 -1.78 -18.39 17.28
N LEU A 535 -2.16 -17.56 16.30
CA LEU A 535 -3.57 -17.24 16.00
C LEU A 535 -4.32 -18.53 15.56
N GLY A 536 -3.79 -19.28 14.62
CA GLY A 536 -4.42 -20.49 14.10
C GLY A 536 -4.59 -21.58 15.19
N VAL A 537 -3.56 -21.84 15.98
CA VAL A 537 -3.62 -22.80 17.10
C VAL A 537 -4.65 -22.36 18.14
N SER A 538 -4.62 -21.08 18.55
CA SER A 538 -5.53 -20.56 19.57
C SER A 538 -6.98 -20.56 19.11
N LEU A 539 -7.25 -20.09 17.89
CA LEU A 539 -8.60 -20.14 17.29
C LEU A 539 -9.08 -21.60 17.14
N GLY A 540 -8.23 -22.52 16.70
CA GLY A 540 -8.55 -23.93 16.57
C GLY A 540 -8.99 -24.56 17.89
N ILE A 541 -8.25 -24.31 18.97
CA ILE A 541 -8.59 -24.81 20.32
C ILE A 541 -9.90 -24.19 20.82
N VAL A 542 -10.10 -22.88 20.62
CA VAL A 542 -11.34 -22.20 21.03
C VAL A 542 -12.54 -22.73 20.25
N ILE A 543 -12.44 -22.91 18.94
CA ILE A 543 -13.51 -23.47 18.09
C ILE A 543 -13.83 -24.92 18.52
N LEU A 544 -12.80 -25.75 18.72
CA LEU A 544 -12.99 -27.13 19.20
C LEU A 544 -13.65 -27.18 20.58
N ASN A 545 -13.36 -26.21 21.46
CA ASN A 545 -14.06 -26.10 22.74
C ASN A 545 -15.55 -25.76 22.55
N ILE A 546 -15.86 -24.77 21.69
CA ILE A 546 -17.25 -24.35 21.41
C ILE A 546 -18.05 -25.53 20.82
N VAL A 547 -17.52 -26.19 19.78
CA VAL A 547 -18.18 -27.33 19.09
C VAL A 547 -18.22 -28.55 19.99
N GLY A 548 -17.20 -28.80 20.77
CA GLY A 548 -17.09 -29.97 21.68
C GLY A 548 -18.13 -30.00 22.79
N ILE A 549 -18.65 -28.84 23.22
CA ILE A 549 -19.67 -28.76 24.27
C ILE A 549 -21.01 -29.39 23.82
N PRO A 550 -21.65 -28.95 22.72
CA PRO A 550 -22.88 -29.57 22.27
C PRO A 550 -22.68 -31.02 21.80
N VAL A 551 -21.55 -31.33 21.14
CA VAL A 551 -21.25 -32.72 20.73
C VAL A 551 -21.17 -33.64 21.94
N SER A 552 -20.47 -33.24 23.00
CA SER A 552 -20.37 -34.03 24.23
C SER A 552 -21.72 -34.18 24.95
N ALA A 553 -22.61 -33.16 24.85
CA ALA A 553 -23.96 -33.25 25.37
C ALA A 553 -24.83 -34.25 24.59
N LEU A 554 -24.73 -34.27 23.25
CA LEU A 554 -25.43 -35.20 22.38
C LEU A 554 -24.94 -36.67 22.60
N VAL A 555 -23.63 -36.88 22.72
CA VAL A 555 -23.02 -38.19 23.00
C VAL A 555 -23.51 -38.72 24.36
N ARG A 556 -23.47 -37.90 25.41
CA ARG A 556 -24.00 -38.31 26.73
C ARG A 556 -25.48 -38.67 26.67
N ARG A 557 -26.28 -37.86 26.01
CA ARG A 557 -27.71 -38.15 25.83
C ARG A 557 -27.94 -39.47 25.12
N HIS A 558 -27.14 -39.80 24.10
CA HIS A 558 -27.24 -41.03 23.35
C HIS A 558 -26.90 -42.23 24.22
N TYR A 559 -25.88 -42.14 25.08
CA TYR A 559 -25.43 -43.23 25.93
C TYR A 559 -26.07 -43.24 27.33
N GLY A 560 -27.02 -42.37 27.61
CA GLY A 560 -27.72 -42.33 28.90
C GLY A 560 -26.80 -42.01 30.09
N VAL A 561 -25.70 -41.27 29.87
CA VAL A 561 -24.76 -40.91 30.94
C VAL A 561 -25.15 -39.59 31.55
N ASP A 562 -25.66 -39.62 32.77
CA ASP A 562 -25.91 -38.44 33.56
C ASP A 562 -24.60 -37.94 34.20
N GLN A 563 -24.49 -36.62 34.28
CA GLN A 563 -23.34 -35.95 34.87
C GLN A 563 -23.81 -35.06 35.99
N ASP A 564 -23.63 -35.48 37.23
CA ASP A 564 -23.87 -34.67 38.39
C ASP A 564 -22.77 -33.62 38.54
N TRP A 565 -23.12 -32.39 38.15
CA TRP A 565 -22.23 -31.26 38.29
C TRP A 565 -22.62 -30.43 39.48
N GLU A 566 -21.64 -30.12 40.34
CA GLU A 566 -21.80 -29.02 41.29
C GLU A 566 -22.12 -27.71 40.51
N THR A 567 -22.92 -26.84 41.14
CA THR A 567 -23.44 -25.61 40.50
C THR A 567 -22.32 -24.70 40.00
N THR A 568 -21.27 -24.51 40.80
CA THR A 568 -20.14 -23.61 40.48
C THR A 568 -19.36 -24.05 39.24
N PRO A 569 -18.91 -25.32 39.10
CA PRO A 569 -18.24 -25.77 37.85
C PRO A 569 -19.14 -25.69 36.62
N ARG A 570 -20.46 -25.87 36.76
CA ARG A 570 -21.41 -25.73 35.64
C ARG A 570 -21.51 -24.27 35.15
N LEU A 571 -21.60 -23.31 36.07
CA LEU A 571 -21.63 -21.88 35.72
C LEU A 571 -20.32 -21.41 35.06
N LEU A 572 -19.17 -21.84 35.57
CA LEU A 572 -17.86 -21.51 35.01
C LEU A 572 -17.69 -22.11 33.58
N ARG A 573 -18.24 -23.29 33.32
CA ARG A 573 -18.24 -23.89 31.98
C ARG A 573 -19.08 -23.06 31.01
N VAL A 574 -20.25 -22.59 31.41
CA VAL A 574 -21.08 -21.69 30.61
C VAL A 574 -20.36 -20.36 30.35
N ALA A 575 -19.75 -19.79 31.41
CA ALA A 575 -18.95 -18.59 31.25
C ALA A 575 -17.78 -18.79 30.26
N THR A 576 -17.06 -19.92 30.34
CA THR A 576 -15.98 -20.26 29.37
C THR A 576 -16.51 -20.31 27.94
N LEU A 577 -17.69 -20.90 27.72
CA LEU A 577 -18.32 -20.93 26.40
C LEU A 577 -18.63 -19.52 25.90
N LEU A 578 -19.28 -18.70 26.72
CA LEU A 578 -19.65 -17.32 26.37
C LEU A 578 -18.43 -16.45 26.08
N VAL A 579 -17.38 -16.56 26.91
CA VAL A 579 -16.10 -15.86 26.69
C VAL A 579 -15.44 -16.32 25.40
N SER A 580 -15.44 -17.63 25.12
CA SER A 580 -14.89 -18.17 23.87
C SER A 580 -15.63 -17.64 22.63
N ILE A 581 -16.96 -17.59 22.66
CA ILE A 581 -17.80 -17.05 21.57
C ILE A 581 -17.53 -15.54 21.41
N ALA A 582 -17.52 -14.80 22.51
CA ALA A 582 -17.28 -13.34 22.48
C ALA A 582 -15.88 -13.00 21.92
N MET A 583 -14.85 -13.76 22.32
CA MET A 583 -13.48 -13.59 21.80
C MET A 583 -13.39 -13.90 20.31
N LEU A 584 -14.01 -15.01 19.88
CA LEU A 584 -14.06 -15.38 18.46
C LEU A 584 -14.79 -14.31 17.62
N PHE A 585 -15.92 -13.79 18.13
CA PHE A 585 -16.64 -12.68 17.50
C PHE A 585 -15.78 -11.43 17.41
N PHE A 586 -15.08 -11.05 18.47
CA PHE A 586 -14.23 -9.87 18.51
C PHE A 586 -13.08 -9.98 17.51
N ILE A 587 -12.27 -11.05 17.57
CA ILE A 587 -11.12 -11.25 16.68
C ILE A 587 -11.57 -11.40 15.22
N GLY A 588 -12.51 -12.31 14.97
CA GLY A 588 -12.99 -12.59 13.61
C GLY A 588 -13.79 -11.44 13.02
N GLY A 589 -14.63 -10.79 13.83
CA GLY A 589 -15.41 -9.63 13.40
C GLY A 589 -14.54 -8.43 13.02
N THR A 590 -13.52 -8.13 13.84
CA THR A 590 -12.58 -7.03 13.56
C THR A 590 -11.74 -7.34 12.32
N ALA A 591 -11.22 -8.57 12.19
CA ALA A 591 -10.46 -8.97 10.99
C ALA A 591 -11.34 -8.95 9.72
N GLY A 592 -12.55 -9.50 9.79
CA GLY A 592 -13.50 -9.48 8.69
C GLY A 592 -13.90 -8.06 8.28
N PHE A 593 -14.10 -7.17 9.24
CA PHE A 593 -14.37 -5.76 9.00
C PHE A 593 -13.21 -5.09 8.23
N LEU A 594 -11.95 -5.29 8.66
CA LEU A 594 -10.79 -4.74 7.94
C LEU A 594 -10.64 -5.31 6.54
N ILE A 595 -10.85 -6.62 6.38
CA ILE A 595 -10.76 -7.27 5.07
C ILE A 595 -11.85 -6.72 4.13
N SER A 596 -13.08 -6.53 4.60
CA SER A 596 -14.15 -5.98 3.77
C SER A 596 -13.86 -4.55 3.32
N ILE A 597 -13.33 -3.71 4.21
CA ILE A 597 -12.91 -2.35 3.86
C ILE A 597 -11.82 -2.35 2.80
N VAL A 598 -10.76 -3.14 3.01
CA VAL A 598 -9.62 -3.18 2.07
C VAL A 598 -10.03 -3.76 0.71
N SER A 599 -10.92 -4.77 0.68
CA SER A 599 -11.34 -5.44 -0.55
C SER A 599 -12.45 -4.70 -1.30
N GLU A 600 -13.38 -4.05 -0.60
CA GLU A 600 -14.52 -3.37 -1.23
C GLU A 600 -14.20 -1.90 -1.55
N SER A 601 -13.64 -1.17 -0.62
CA SER A 601 -13.22 0.23 -0.78
C SER A 601 -12.38 0.71 0.40
N PRO A 602 -11.06 0.89 0.25
CA PRO A 602 -10.22 1.53 1.27
C PRO A 602 -10.71 2.93 1.68
N TRP A 603 -11.49 3.59 0.81
CA TRP A 603 -12.09 4.90 1.05
C TRP A 603 -13.29 4.88 2.01
N SER A 604 -13.81 3.70 2.37
CA SER A 604 -14.90 3.56 3.34
C SER A 604 -14.45 3.57 4.79
N LEU A 605 -13.17 3.74 5.04
CA LEU A 605 -12.62 3.90 6.38
C LEU A 605 -12.79 5.35 6.87
N ASP A 606 -14.03 5.72 7.10
CA ASP A 606 -14.43 7.03 7.62
C ASP A 606 -15.08 6.89 9.01
N SER A 607 -15.54 8.00 9.54
CA SER A 607 -16.18 8.04 10.88
C SER A 607 -17.47 7.23 10.99
N SER A 608 -18.07 6.75 9.89
CA SER A 608 -19.24 5.86 9.94
C SER A 608 -18.90 4.47 10.46
N ALA A 609 -17.64 4.07 10.32
CA ALA A 609 -17.09 2.82 10.81
C ALA A 609 -16.89 2.80 12.35
N ASP A 610 -16.76 3.97 12.97
CA ASP A 610 -16.37 4.10 14.39
C ASP A 610 -17.36 3.43 15.34
N ALA A 611 -18.66 3.51 15.08
CA ALA A 611 -19.66 2.89 15.94
C ALA A 611 -19.58 1.35 15.94
N SER A 612 -19.36 0.73 14.79
CA SER A 612 -19.21 -0.73 14.64
C SER A 612 -17.93 -1.21 15.33
N LEU A 613 -16.84 -0.50 15.14
CA LEU A 613 -15.57 -0.79 15.80
C LEU A 613 -15.66 -0.64 17.31
N ALA A 614 -16.26 0.44 17.82
CA ALA A 614 -16.46 0.66 19.24
C ALA A 614 -17.32 -0.44 19.88
N PHE A 615 -18.32 -0.98 19.17
CA PHE A 615 -19.07 -2.13 19.64
C PHE A 615 -18.20 -3.38 19.76
N MET A 616 -17.43 -3.72 18.73
CA MET A 616 -16.52 -4.88 18.76
C MET A 616 -15.51 -4.77 19.90
N GLN A 617 -14.97 -3.58 20.12
CA GLN A 617 -14.00 -3.32 21.20
C GLN A 617 -14.62 -3.54 22.58
N LYS A 618 -15.87 -3.08 22.81
CA LYS A 618 -16.58 -3.36 24.06
C LYS A 618 -16.75 -4.86 24.29
N VAL A 619 -17.08 -5.62 23.25
CA VAL A 619 -17.15 -7.10 23.32
C VAL A 619 -15.77 -7.68 23.62
N GLY A 620 -14.71 -7.17 23.00
CA GLY A 620 -13.32 -7.57 23.25
C GLY A 620 -12.88 -7.32 24.69
N TRP A 621 -13.17 -6.15 25.24
CA TRP A 621 -12.89 -5.84 26.65
C TRP A 621 -13.66 -6.75 27.62
N ALA A 622 -14.95 -6.99 27.34
CA ALA A 622 -15.76 -7.90 28.15
C ALA A 622 -15.25 -9.35 28.09
N ALA A 623 -14.87 -9.83 26.87
CA ALA A 623 -14.28 -11.15 26.69
C ALA A 623 -12.95 -11.27 27.44
N SER A 624 -12.08 -10.25 27.35
CA SER A 624 -10.78 -10.23 28.04
C SER A 624 -10.94 -10.28 29.56
N ALA A 625 -11.84 -9.50 30.12
CA ALA A 625 -12.17 -9.58 31.57
C ALA A 625 -12.74 -10.96 31.92
N GLY A 626 -13.52 -11.57 31.04
CA GLY A 626 -14.09 -12.91 31.22
C GLY A 626 -13.05 -14.03 31.25
N VAL A 627 -11.82 -13.80 30.75
CA VAL A 627 -10.71 -14.79 30.86
C VAL A 627 -10.39 -15.13 32.32
N LEU A 628 -10.64 -14.24 33.27
CA LEU A 628 -10.51 -14.54 34.68
C LEU A 628 -11.46 -15.65 35.14
N LEU A 629 -12.69 -15.70 34.61
CA LEU A 629 -13.64 -16.80 34.88
C LEU A 629 -13.16 -18.11 34.23
N VAL A 630 -12.51 -18.03 33.08
CA VAL A 630 -11.91 -19.22 32.44
C VAL A 630 -10.73 -19.72 33.26
N ALA A 631 -9.91 -18.83 33.83
CA ALA A 631 -8.83 -19.20 34.74
C ALA A 631 -9.37 -19.90 36.00
N ALA A 632 -10.45 -19.38 36.59
CA ALA A 632 -11.14 -20.05 37.68
C ALA A 632 -11.65 -21.44 37.27
N HIS A 633 -12.26 -21.57 36.04
CA HIS A 633 -12.70 -22.87 35.53
C HIS A 633 -11.56 -23.86 35.39
N ALA A 634 -10.43 -23.44 34.78
CA ALA A 634 -9.24 -24.27 34.71
C ALA A 634 -8.71 -24.69 36.09
N TYR A 635 -8.63 -23.76 37.05
CA TYR A 635 -8.23 -24.06 38.39
C TYR A 635 -9.13 -25.11 39.04
N PHE A 636 -10.48 -24.94 39.00
CA PHE A 636 -11.42 -25.95 39.52
C PHE A 636 -11.31 -27.29 38.82
N ALA A 637 -10.96 -27.32 37.52
CA ALA A 637 -10.71 -28.56 36.80
C ALA A 637 -9.50 -29.32 37.35
N TRP A 638 -8.45 -28.63 37.84
CA TRP A 638 -7.26 -29.25 38.41
C TRP A 638 -7.48 -29.80 39.85
N ILE A 639 -8.26 -29.11 40.67
CA ILE A 639 -8.51 -29.55 42.04
C ILE A 639 -9.64 -30.59 42.14
N SER A 640 -10.48 -30.74 41.09
CA SER A 640 -11.58 -31.68 41.08
C SER A 640 -11.09 -33.12 40.97
N PRO A 641 -11.41 -34.02 41.93
CA PRO A 641 -11.03 -35.44 41.84
C PRO A 641 -11.71 -36.17 40.71
N GLN A 642 -12.86 -35.69 40.23
CA GLN A 642 -13.69 -36.35 39.22
C GLN A 642 -13.20 -36.05 37.78
N ARG A 643 -12.28 -35.12 37.61
CA ARG A 643 -11.72 -34.74 36.31
C ARG A 643 -10.49 -35.54 35.96
N GLY A 644 -10.56 -36.30 34.86
CA GLY A 644 -9.39 -36.98 34.28
C GLY A 644 -8.35 -35.98 33.76
N PHE A 645 -7.10 -36.44 33.61
CA PHE A 645 -5.96 -35.64 33.17
C PHE A 645 -6.19 -34.92 31.83
N LEU A 646 -6.77 -35.56 30.84
CA LEU A 646 -7.09 -34.97 29.55
C LEU A 646 -8.12 -33.80 29.67
N GLY A 647 -9.08 -33.94 30.58
CA GLY A 647 -10.05 -32.85 30.84
C GLY A 647 -9.39 -31.63 31.47
N ARG A 648 -8.39 -31.83 32.37
CA ARG A 648 -7.60 -30.73 32.96
C ARG A 648 -6.74 -30.03 31.91
N LEU A 649 -6.04 -30.81 31.06
CA LEU A 649 -5.24 -30.28 29.96
C LEU A 649 -6.10 -29.46 28.96
N LYS A 650 -7.30 -29.95 28.63
CA LYS A 650 -8.23 -29.24 27.76
C LYS A 650 -8.56 -27.84 28.29
N GLU A 651 -8.98 -27.73 29.56
CA GLU A 651 -9.34 -26.42 30.14
C GLU A 651 -8.13 -25.49 30.25
N THR A 652 -6.93 -26.04 30.50
CA THR A 652 -5.69 -25.28 30.49
C THR A 652 -5.36 -24.78 29.07
N ALA A 653 -5.52 -25.63 28.04
CA ALA A 653 -5.29 -25.24 26.66
C ALA A 653 -6.23 -24.12 26.20
N VAL A 654 -7.53 -24.19 26.59
CA VAL A 654 -8.51 -23.13 26.31
C VAL A 654 -8.10 -21.82 26.99
N LEU A 655 -7.69 -21.87 28.27
CA LEU A 655 -7.20 -20.68 28.99
C LEU A 655 -5.99 -20.06 28.30
N LEU A 656 -4.96 -20.86 27.99
CA LEU A 656 -3.75 -20.35 27.35
C LEU A 656 -4.05 -19.76 25.96
N SER A 657 -4.95 -20.40 25.20
CA SER A 657 -5.41 -19.86 23.92
C SER A 657 -6.10 -18.50 24.05
N LEU A 658 -6.99 -18.34 25.01
CA LEU A 658 -7.68 -17.07 25.25
C LEU A 658 -6.71 -15.99 25.75
N VAL A 659 -5.75 -16.33 26.61
CA VAL A 659 -4.69 -15.40 27.05
C VAL A 659 -3.85 -14.96 25.86
N TRP A 660 -3.48 -15.88 24.97
CA TRP A 660 -2.75 -15.57 23.76
C TRP A 660 -3.55 -14.66 22.81
N LEU A 661 -4.86 -14.91 22.63
CA LEU A 661 -5.74 -14.07 21.82
C LEU A 661 -5.89 -12.65 22.39
N VAL A 662 -5.95 -12.50 23.71
CA VAL A 662 -5.94 -11.17 24.37
C VAL A 662 -4.62 -10.46 24.11
N TRP A 663 -3.48 -11.15 24.26
CA TRP A 663 -2.16 -10.61 23.94
C TRP A 663 -2.05 -10.20 22.48
N PHE A 664 -2.52 -11.05 21.56
CA PHE A 664 -2.55 -10.74 20.13
C PHE A 664 -3.39 -9.49 19.85
N ALA A 665 -4.62 -9.44 20.37
CA ALA A 665 -5.50 -8.28 20.19
C ALA A 665 -4.89 -6.98 20.74
N TRP A 666 -4.21 -7.05 21.89
CA TRP A 666 -3.49 -5.92 22.46
C TRP A 666 -2.33 -5.48 21.55
N THR A 667 -1.52 -6.43 21.11
CA THR A 667 -0.38 -6.16 20.23
C THR A 667 -0.81 -5.57 18.89
N MET A 668 -1.98 -5.97 18.36
CA MET A 668 -2.55 -5.46 17.10
C MET A 668 -3.40 -4.19 17.28
N ASN A 669 -3.36 -3.54 18.42
CA ASN A 669 -4.16 -2.33 18.73
C ASN A 669 -5.68 -2.50 18.51
N MET A 670 -6.20 -3.75 18.65
CA MET A 670 -7.62 -4.02 18.42
C MET A 670 -8.53 -3.43 19.50
N PHE A 671 -7.97 -3.03 20.63
CA PHE A 671 -8.69 -2.39 21.74
C PHE A 671 -8.71 -0.86 21.68
N ASP A 672 -7.98 -0.27 20.74
CA ASP A 672 -7.95 1.18 20.62
C ASP A 672 -9.25 1.69 19.96
N ALA A 673 -10.00 2.51 20.71
CA ALA A 673 -11.35 2.96 20.36
C ALA A 673 -11.39 3.94 19.17
N ALA A 674 -10.29 4.54 18.84
CA ALA A 674 -10.19 5.35 17.64
C ALA A 674 -9.36 4.56 16.61
N LEU A 675 -9.90 4.42 15.41
CA LEU A 675 -9.03 4.41 14.28
C LEU A 675 -8.34 5.78 14.33
N LYS A 676 -7.29 5.91 15.15
CA LYS A 676 -6.45 7.09 15.10
C LYS A 676 -5.99 7.23 13.67
N ALA A 677 -6.13 8.44 13.15
CA ALA A 677 -5.58 8.78 11.87
C ALA A 677 -4.13 8.40 11.81
#